data_4acd0195ba806f05ca8f5580572fc23b
#
_entry.id   4acd0195ba806f05ca8f5580572fc23b
#
_cell.length_a   1.000
_cell.length_b   1.000
_cell.length_c   1.000
_cell.angle_alpha   90.00
_cell.angle_beta   90.00
_cell.angle_gamma   90.00
#
_symmetry.space_group_name_H-M   'P 1'
#
loop_
_entity.id
_entity.type
_entity.pdbx_description
1 polymer ?
#
loop_
_entity_poly.entity_id
_entity_poly.type
_entity_poly.pdbx_seq_one_letter_code
_entity_poly.pdbx_strand_id
1 'polypeptide(L)'
;MRGKFYESEYEEALIDLLQDEGWQYTNGGNIHRQLREPLLIEDPNVNDLHVYLQHRYPDLTGSDVNEVVNYLRHVSGQTHFERLRHTFQLVRDGYRYTRHGDGVNFDIRFIDFESPDCKKYNIFRAVNQFEVAYGMKDDVRIPDVLLFVNGIPLCIFELKNPTKLDADIAQAYEQIHIRYMRDIPHLLRYCPLSCISDATANNTRLGTTYTPYEHYYAWKKVNNEDPSAQKGIDQVRTIVKGVYEPSRFLEILRDYVYFPDEKSGREEEIVCRYPQFFATRMMCDSIRRAFKEQTSKGGTYFGATGCGKTYTMMFIARQLALRCKELGSPTVIMIVDRDDLQTQAGKLFLRSQDFLQLGTVKVIADREELKTELSLRDSGGFFICTIQKFCEAIGELNTRRNIICFSDEAHRTQIRLSNKIKVVGLKDIEAKVEQTSGGEFAVRMIDESKIGAFVTKPYAEQLRTAFPNATFVGFTGTPIAETIQVFGDIVDRYTMQQAVDDDITKDIKYIPRIAKVTLDSQKVKEIEDYYTKCAEEGATETDIAASKKAMSAMEQILGDEERLERLAADIIVHYTASCENKPGVVQKAMVVCSKRETGYALLQKFRKLQPDWFEERKAPEDYVVPEKEMKELVPMPTIAMVATRGKNDVKDMFDYLGDKKRTKALENAFKQEYSNFRIVIVVDMWITGFDVPCLTYLYNDKPLQKHTLVQTVSRVNRKYPGKDFGYIIDYIGIRNKMMEAMKKYGGETFGPSEDDVQQALGALLVELELINQLFVGFNLKPFIDKNSKVASGGKGNASGGGVLR
;
A
#
# COMPACT_ATOMS: atom_id res chain seq x y z
N MET A 1 12.40 -1.38 43.93
CA MET A 1 11.03 -0.83 43.96
C MET A 1 10.68 -0.50 42.52
N ARG A 2 9.80 -1.27 41.87
CA ARG A 2 9.19 -0.87 40.59
C ARG A 2 8.14 0.20 40.94
N GLY A 3 8.40 1.46 40.61
CA GLY A 3 7.43 2.55 40.78
C GLY A 3 6.15 2.20 40.03
N LYS A 4 5.00 2.38 40.66
CA LYS A 4 3.72 2.39 39.96
C LYS A 4 3.71 3.66 39.07
N PHE A 5 3.81 3.48 37.75
CA PHE A 5 3.62 4.58 36.79
C PHE A 5 2.12 4.85 36.69
N TYR A 6 1.67 6.08 36.97
CA TYR A 6 0.28 6.47 36.94
C TYR A 6 -0.04 7.14 35.60
N GLU A 7 -1.27 7.03 35.14
CA GLU A 7 -1.78 7.67 33.91
C GLU A 7 -1.57 9.19 33.97
N SER A 8 -1.73 9.81 35.14
CA SER A 8 -1.45 11.22 35.37
C SER A 8 0.03 11.60 35.16
N GLU A 9 0.97 10.72 35.52
CA GLU A 9 2.40 10.98 35.31
C GLU A 9 2.74 10.92 33.80
N TYR A 10 2.02 10.10 33.04
CA TYR A 10 2.18 10.03 31.60
C TYR A 10 1.60 11.28 30.90
N GLU A 11 0.42 11.74 31.35
CA GLU A 11 -0.21 12.98 30.91
C GLU A 11 0.70 14.20 31.14
N GLU A 12 1.29 14.33 32.36
CA GLU A 12 2.26 15.37 32.70
C GLU A 12 3.51 15.32 31.80
N ALA A 13 4.08 14.11 31.61
CA ALA A 13 5.24 13.94 30.74
C ALA A 13 4.96 14.31 29.25
N LEU A 14 3.76 14.03 28.76
CA LEU A 14 3.34 14.47 27.42
C LEU A 14 3.23 15.99 27.33
N ILE A 15 2.66 16.62 28.37
CA ILE A 15 2.54 18.08 28.45
C ILE A 15 3.91 18.74 28.47
N ASP A 16 4.85 18.22 29.26
CA ASP A 16 6.24 18.73 29.32
C ASP A 16 6.89 18.68 27.93
N LEU A 17 6.75 17.56 27.21
CA LEU A 17 7.27 17.42 25.85
C LEU A 17 6.62 18.41 24.87
N LEU A 18 5.34 18.67 25.00
CA LEU A 18 4.63 19.67 24.16
C LEU A 18 5.11 21.10 24.49
N GLN A 19 5.36 21.40 25.77
CA GLN A 19 5.90 22.70 26.19
C GLN A 19 7.33 22.91 25.65
N ASP A 20 8.15 21.88 25.63
CA ASP A 20 9.49 21.91 25.03
C ASP A 20 9.44 22.29 23.53
N GLU A 21 8.41 21.86 22.81
CA GLU A 21 8.17 22.25 21.40
C GLU A 21 7.48 23.64 21.29
N GLY A 22 7.13 24.26 22.42
CA GLY A 22 6.62 25.63 22.48
C GLY A 22 5.10 25.77 22.48
N TRP A 23 4.37 24.76 22.93
CA TRP A 23 2.98 24.85 23.30
C TRP A 23 2.84 25.52 24.67
N GLN A 24 1.85 26.41 24.81
CA GLN A 24 1.46 26.91 26.13
C GLN A 24 0.65 25.81 26.82
N TYR A 25 0.77 25.69 28.13
CA TYR A 25 -0.04 24.77 28.91
C TYR A 25 -1.06 25.50 29.78
N THR A 26 -2.24 24.91 29.90
CA THR A 26 -3.28 25.36 30.82
C THR A 26 -4.09 24.17 31.31
N ASN A 27 -4.28 24.08 32.63
CA ASN A 27 -5.20 23.08 33.17
C ASN A 27 -6.65 23.51 32.89
N GLY A 28 -7.45 22.62 32.28
CA GLY A 28 -8.84 22.93 31.87
C GLY A 28 -9.78 23.24 33.03
N GLY A 29 -9.52 22.72 34.25
CA GLY A 29 -10.26 23.06 35.46
C GLY A 29 -10.08 24.52 35.90
N ASN A 30 -9.03 25.21 35.41
CA ASN A 30 -8.79 26.62 35.69
C ASN A 30 -9.42 27.56 34.64
N ILE A 31 -10.05 27.02 33.58
CA ILE A 31 -10.67 27.82 32.52
C ILE A 31 -12.15 28.07 32.86
N HIS A 32 -12.54 29.32 33.01
CA HIS A 32 -13.92 29.69 33.30
C HIS A 32 -14.77 29.73 32.02
N ARG A 33 -15.57 28.71 31.80
CA ARG A 33 -16.42 28.54 30.61
C ARG A 33 -17.66 27.70 30.88
N GLN A 34 -18.64 27.79 30.00
CA GLN A 34 -19.70 26.78 29.97
C GLN A 34 -19.13 25.41 29.54
N LEU A 35 -19.45 24.34 30.29
CA LEU A 35 -18.89 23.01 30.04
C LEU A 35 -19.29 22.44 28.66
N ARG A 36 -20.28 23.03 27.99
CA ARG A 36 -20.69 22.64 26.63
C ARG A 36 -19.97 23.43 25.52
N GLU A 37 -19.21 24.49 25.88
CA GLU A 37 -18.46 25.26 24.92
C GLU A 37 -17.08 24.61 24.67
N PRO A 38 -16.82 24.10 23.45
CA PRO A 38 -15.55 23.47 23.14
C PRO A 38 -14.45 24.45 22.75
N LEU A 39 -14.79 25.69 22.41
CA LEU A 39 -13.84 26.73 21.99
C LEU A 39 -13.33 27.53 23.21
N LEU A 40 -12.10 28.04 23.15
CA LEU A 40 -11.54 28.96 24.15
C LEU A 40 -11.91 30.38 23.79
N ILE A 41 -13.09 30.82 24.26
CA ILE A 41 -13.71 32.11 23.93
C ILE A 41 -14.35 32.84 25.11
N GLU A 42 -14.56 32.19 26.24
CA GLU A 42 -15.36 32.72 27.35
C GLU A 42 -14.51 33.21 28.52
N ASP A 43 -13.33 32.64 28.76
CA ASP A 43 -12.45 33.03 29.86
C ASP A 43 -11.69 34.33 29.52
N PRO A 44 -11.67 35.33 30.41
CA PRO A 44 -10.94 36.57 30.18
C PRO A 44 -9.45 36.43 29.94
N ASN A 45 -8.83 35.36 30.51
CA ASN A 45 -7.41 35.09 30.44
C ASN A 45 -7.03 34.01 29.37
N VAL A 46 -8.02 33.22 28.94
CA VAL A 46 -7.86 32.13 27.99
C VAL A 46 -8.97 32.21 26.92
N ASN A 47 -8.87 33.30 26.11
CA ASN A 47 -9.84 33.56 25.05
C ASN A 47 -9.10 33.67 23.69
N ASP A 48 -8.35 32.63 23.40
CA ASP A 48 -7.36 32.57 22.32
C ASP A 48 -7.95 32.88 20.94
N LEU A 49 -9.21 32.52 20.68
CA LEU A 49 -9.85 32.78 19.39
C LEU A 49 -10.11 34.26 19.14
N HIS A 50 -10.60 35.00 20.17
CA HIS A 50 -10.81 36.45 20.06
C HIS A 50 -9.47 37.18 19.95
N VAL A 51 -8.48 36.80 20.77
CA VAL A 51 -7.13 37.38 20.74
C VAL A 51 -6.51 37.20 19.35
N TYR A 52 -6.58 35.99 18.79
CA TYR A 52 -6.07 35.71 17.44
C TYR A 52 -6.77 36.58 16.38
N LEU A 53 -8.13 36.63 16.37
CA LEU A 53 -8.88 37.36 15.37
C LEU A 53 -8.61 38.86 15.44
N GLN A 54 -8.56 39.44 16.64
CA GLN A 54 -8.26 40.86 16.84
C GLN A 54 -6.81 41.22 16.44
N HIS A 55 -5.85 40.33 16.75
CA HIS A 55 -4.45 40.56 16.39
C HIS A 55 -4.22 40.41 14.88
N ARG A 56 -4.88 39.44 14.26
CA ARG A 56 -4.75 39.14 12.82
C ARG A 56 -5.52 40.13 11.94
N TYR A 57 -6.64 40.65 12.46
CA TYR A 57 -7.57 41.53 11.76
C TYR A 57 -7.92 42.75 12.65
N PRO A 58 -7.00 43.70 12.80
CA PRO A 58 -7.18 44.83 13.71
C PRO A 58 -8.33 45.75 13.33
N ASP A 59 -8.81 45.69 12.08
CA ASP A 59 -9.94 46.48 11.60
C ASP A 59 -11.31 45.86 11.93
N LEU A 60 -11.36 44.64 12.48
CA LEU A 60 -12.61 44.04 12.96
C LEU A 60 -13.01 44.66 14.30
N THR A 61 -14.27 45.07 14.41
CA THR A 61 -14.86 45.46 15.69
C THR A 61 -15.14 44.25 16.58
N GLY A 62 -15.36 44.45 17.87
CA GLY A 62 -15.74 43.33 18.77
C GLY A 62 -17.04 42.65 18.33
N SER A 63 -17.98 43.39 17.71
CA SER A 63 -19.20 42.82 17.12
C SER A 63 -18.88 41.91 15.94
N ASP A 64 -17.98 42.35 15.04
CA ASP A 64 -17.56 41.54 13.88
C ASP A 64 -16.88 40.26 14.34
N VAL A 65 -15.99 40.33 15.34
CA VAL A 65 -15.33 39.14 15.91
C VAL A 65 -16.34 38.13 16.46
N ASN A 66 -17.37 38.63 17.18
CA ASN A 66 -18.43 37.76 17.69
C ASN A 66 -19.25 37.11 16.58
N GLU A 67 -19.54 37.84 15.48
CA GLU A 67 -20.20 37.26 14.31
C GLU A 67 -19.36 36.15 13.64
N VAL A 68 -18.05 36.40 13.48
CA VAL A 68 -17.09 35.43 12.93
C VAL A 68 -17.02 34.16 13.80
N VAL A 69 -16.93 34.34 15.14
CA VAL A 69 -16.95 33.23 16.10
C VAL A 69 -18.27 32.46 16.05
N ASN A 70 -19.40 33.18 16.00
CA ASN A 70 -20.71 32.55 15.88
C ASN A 70 -20.88 31.77 14.56
N TYR A 71 -20.32 32.25 13.46
CA TYR A 71 -20.32 31.54 12.21
C TYR A 71 -19.61 30.18 12.33
N LEU A 72 -18.43 30.15 12.98
CA LEU A 72 -17.71 28.89 13.25
C LEU A 72 -18.50 27.95 14.17
N ARG A 73 -19.17 28.48 15.19
CA ARG A 73 -20.01 27.66 16.13
C ARG A 73 -21.22 27.02 15.47
N HIS A 74 -21.75 27.60 14.41
CA HIS A 74 -23.00 27.19 13.78
C HIS A 74 -22.82 26.52 12.42
N VAL A 75 -21.59 25.99 12.11
CA VAL A 75 -21.37 25.22 10.90
C VAL A 75 -22.31 24.00 10.88
N SER A 76 -23.09 23.89 9.81
CA SER A 76 -24.14 22.88 9.65
C SER A 76 -23.63 21.58 9.00
N GLY A 77 -24.33 20.49 9.26
CA GLY A 77 -24.14 19.18 8.65
C GLY A 77 -25.22 18.21 9.15
N GLN A 78 -25.65 17.29 8.33
CA GLN A 78 -26.68 16.31 8.68
C GLN A 78 -26.13 15.25 9.64
N THR A 79 -24.89 14.80 9.43
CA THR A 79 -24.19 13.84 10.27
C THR A 79 -23.08 14.52 11.09
N HIS A 80 -22.50 13.79 12.05
CA HIS A 80 -21.32 14.26 12.78
C HIS A 80 -20.10 14.38 11.85
N PHE A 81 -19.97 13.45 10.90
CA PHE A 81 -18.93 13.49 9.89
C PHE A 81 -19.00 14.74 9.00
N GLU A 82 -20.19 15.06 8.48
CA GLU A 82 -20.37 16.28 7.69
C GLU A 82 -20.04 17.55 8.47
N ARG A 83 -20.44 17.62 9.75
CA ARG A 83 -20.10 18.77 10.59
C ARG A 83 -18.60 18.91 10.81
N LEU A 84 -17.89 17.81 11.10
CA LEU A 84 -16.44 17.81 11.22
C LEU A 84 -15.80 18.25 9.90
N ARG A 85 -16.19 17.66 8.78
CA ARG A 85 -15.68 18.00 7.44
C ARG A 85 -15.86 19.48 7.12
N HIS A 86 -17.08 20.01 7.26
CA HIS A 86 -17.36 21.41 6.97
C HIS A 86 -16.64 22.35 7.93
N THR A 87 -16.59 22.01 9.23
CA THR A 87 -15.84 22.78 10.22
C THR A 87 -14.35 22.81 9.89
N PHE A 88 -13.77 21.65 9.57
CA PHE A 88 -12.35 21.57 9.22
C PHE A 88 -12.04 22.34 7.92
N GLN A 89 -12.88 22.21 6.89
CA GLN A 89 -12.74 22.99 5.66
C GLN A 89 -12.79 24.50 5.95
N LEU A 90 -13.74 24.94 6.76
CA LEU A 90 -13.84 26.34 7.18
C LEU A 90 -12.58 26.81 7.94
N VAL A 91 -12.09 26.01 8.89
CA VAL A 91 -10.89 26.32 9.67
C VAL A 91 -9.63 26.39 8.80
N ARG A 92 -9.48 25.44 7.85
CA ARG A 92 -8.33 25.35 6.96
C ARG A 92 -8.34 26.39 5.84
N ASP A 93 -9.49 26.56 5.20
CA ASP A 93 -9.58 27.34 3.96
C ASP A 93 -10.11 28.77 4.23
N GLY A 94 -10.76 28.99 5.39
CA GLY A 94 -11.36 30.27 5.76
C GLY A 94 -12.64 30.59 4.97
N TYR A 95 -13.09 31.81 5.07
CA TYR A 95 -14.25 32.31 4.33
C TYR A 95 -14.23 33.82 4.18
N ARG A 96 -15.03 34.34 3.24
CA ARG A 96 -15.24 35.74 3.07
C ARG A 96 -16.35 36.23 3.99
N TYR A 97 -16.00 37.11 4.93
CA TYR A 97 -16.92 37.83 5.81
C TYR A 97 -17.18 39.20 5.23
N THR A 98 -18.45 39.58 5.14
CA THR A 98 -18.86 40.96 4.74
C THR A 98 -19.44 41.68 5.95
N ARG A 99 -18.82 42.78 6.37
CA ARG A 99 -19.25 43.55 7.53
C ARG A 99 -20.61 44.18 7.26
N HIS A 100 -21.53 44.03 8.23
CA HIS A 100 -22.80 44.72 8.16
C HIS A 100 -22.61 46.25 8.37
N GLY A 101 -23.22 47.04 7.52
CA GLY A 101 -23.23 48.48 7.60
C GLY A 101 -22.43 49.20 6.51
N ASP A 102 -21.18 48.89 6.31
CA ASP A 102 -20.31 49.47 5.28
C ASP A 102 -20.02 48.57 4.08
N GLY A 103 -20.35 47.26 4.19
CA GLY A 103 -20.13 46.27 3.11
C GLY A 103 -18.67 45.89 2.90
N VAL A 104 -17.77 46.22 3.81
CA VAL A 104 -16.35 45.86 3.70
C VAL A 104 -16.15 44.35 3.81
N ASN A 105 -15.37 43.80 2.91
CA ASN A 105 -15.09 42.36 2.86
C ASN A 105 -13.75 42.01 3.55
N PHE A 106 -13.76 40.97 4.35
CA PHE A 106 -12.58 40.40 5.00
C PHE A 106 -12.46 38.94 4.62
N ASP A 107 -11.27 38.52 4.20
CA ASP A 107 -10.96 37.09 3.99
C ASP A 107 -10.47 36.52 5.34
N ILE A 108 -11.40 35.95 6.09
CA ILE A 108 -11.14 35.41 7.43
C ILE A 108 -10.46 34.03 7.32
N ARG A 109 -9.34 33.92 8.02
CA ARG A 109 -8.60 32.67 8.24
C ARG A 109 -8.56 32.39 9.73
N PHE A 110 -9.00 31.23 10.17
CA PHE A 110 -8.96 30.87 11.60
C PHE A 110 -7.58 30.38 12.04
N ILE A 111 -6.72 30.04 11.09
CA ILE A 111 -5.31 29.67 11.30
C ILE A 111 -4.46 30.42 10.28
N ASP A 112 -3.35 30.98 10.73
CA ASP A 112 -2.34 31.55 9.84
C ASP A 112 -1.34 30.48 9.41
N PHE A 113 -1.48 29.99 8.18
CA PHE A 113 -0.61 29.02 7.56
C PHE A 113 0.51 29.65 6.72
N GLU A 114 0.52 30.95 6.54
CA GLU A 114 1.37 31.60 5.53
C GLU A 114 2.56 32.35 6.13
N SER A 115 2.48 32.76 7.39
CA SER A 115 3.60 33.45 8.05
C SER A 115 4.79 32.50 8.23
N PRO A 116 6.02 32.93 7.87
CA PRO A 116 7.23 32.13 8.08
C PRO A 116 7.46 31.73 9.53
N ASP A 117 7.14 32.63 10.47
CA ASP A 117 7.03 32.31 11.90
C ASP A 117 5.58 31.93 12.19
N CYS A 118 5.33 30.65 12.40
CA CYS A 118 4.00 30.14 12.67
C CYS A 118 3.39 30.67 13.99
N LYS A 119 4.23 31.17 14.93
CA LYS A 119 3.81 31.75 16.21
C LYS A 119 3.56 33.25 16.15
N LYS A 120 3.76 33.87 14.99
CA LYS A 120 3.53 35.33 14.83
C LYS A 120 2.09 35.76 15.18
N TYR A 121 1.12 34.98 14.73
CA TYR A 121 -0.30 35.22 14.99
C TYR A 121 -0.94 34.08 15.75
N ASN A 122 -0.55 32.81 15.45
CA ASN A 122 -1.18 31.64 16.05
C ASN A 122 -0.77 31.45 17.51
N ILE A 123 -1.74 31.02 18.30
CA ILE A 123 -1.60 30.66 19.72
C ILE A 123 -1.76 29.14 19.81
N PHE A 124 -0.72 28.44 20.27
CA PHE A 124 -0.70 26.99 20.45
C PHE A 124 -0.85 26.68 21.94
N ARG A 125 -1.89 25.92 22.31
CA ARG A 125 -2.18 25.59 23.71
C ARG A 125 -2.53 24.12 23.88
N ALA A 126 -1.83 23.46 24.82
CA ALA A 126 -2.18 22.12 25.30
C ALA A 126 -3.02 22.28 26.58
N VAL A 127 -4.14 21.56 26.63
CA VAL A 127 -5.08 21.60 27.76
C VAL A 127 -5.40 20.17 28.20
N ASN A 128 -5.18 19.87 29.46
CA ASN A 128 -5.67 18.65 30.10
C ASN A 128 -6.83 18.95 31.03
N GLN A 129 -7.47 17.92 31.58
CA GLN A 129 -8.59 18.08 32.52
C GLN A 129 -9.69 19.02 31.97
N PHE A 130 -9.95 18.95 30.67
CA PHE A 130 -10.95 19.77 29.99
C PHE A 130 -12.31 19.07 30.08
N GLU A 131 -13.13 19.45 31.05
CA GLU A 131 -14.46 18.89 31.26
C GLU A 131 -15.43 19.28 30.15
N VAL A 132 -16.12 18.34 29.54
CA VAL A 132 -17.13 18.58 28.49
C VAL A 132 -18.46 17.94 28.91
N ALA A 133 -19.48 18.76 29.12
CA ALA A 133 -20.79 18.31 29.54
C ALA A 133 -21.58 17.66 28.40
N TYR A 134 -22.36 16.61 28.72
CA TYR A 134 -23.25 15.95 27.80
C TYR A 134 -24.57 15.53 28.48
N GLY A 135 -25.55 15.12 27.68
CA GLY A 135 -26.85 14.69 28.20
C GLY A 135 -27.66 15.82 28.87
N MET A 136 -28.75 15.45 29.53
CA MET A 136 -29.65 16.44 30.21
C MET A 136 -29.22 16.77 31.64
N LYS A 137 -28.35 15.91 32.22
CA LYS A 137 -27.91 16.05 33.62
C LYS A 137 -26.51 16.68 33.74
N ASP A 138 -25.97 17.18 32.65
CA ASP A 138 -24.60 17.71 32.56
C ASP A 138 -23.55 16.75 33.11
N ASP A 139 -23.72 15.47 32.81
CA ASP A 139 -22.64 14.48 33.00
C ASP A 139 -21.43 14.96 32.16
N VAL A 140 -20.21 14.67 32.61
CA VAL A 140 -18.99 15.16 31.96
C VAL A 140 -18.15 14.04 31.35
N ARG A 141 -17.43 14.38 30.28
CA ARG A 141 -16.30 13.64 29.74
C ARG A 141 -15.07 14.51 29.82
N ILE A 142 -13.94 13.89 30.13
CA ILE A 142 -12.66 14.56 30.32
C ILE A 142 -11.64 13.87 29.41
N PRO A 143 -11.37 14.38 28.18
CA PRO A 143 -10.25 13.91 27.37
C PRO A 143 -8.92 14.18 28.09
N ASP A 144 -7.96 13.27 27.94
CA ASP A 144 -6.68 13.36 28.64
C ASP A 144 -5.93 14.65 28.24
N VAL A 145 -5.69 14.88 26.95
CA VAL A 145 -5.08 16.12 26.46
C VAL A 145 -5.76 16.58 25.15
N LEU A 146 -6.06 17.86 25.06
CA LEU A 146 -6.52 18.53 23.84
C LEU A 146 -5.48 19.56 23.36
N LEU A 147 -5.23 19.60 22.06
CA LEU A 147 -4.39 20.60 21.44
C LEU A 147 -5.23 21.65 20.72
N PHE A 148 -5.10 22.89 21.17
CA PHE A 148 -5.79 24.05 20.62
C PHE A 148 -4.86 24.89 19.76
N VAL A 149 -5.32 25.30 18.60
CA VAL A 149 -4.71 26.40 17.85
C VAL A 149 -5.73 27.53 17.76
N ASN A 150 -5.35 28.72 18.22
CA ASN A 150 -6.23 29.90 18.26
C ASN A 150 -7.56 29.60 18.96
N GLY A 151 -7.52 28.81 20.04
CA GLY A 151 -8.70 28.43 20.80
C GLY A 151 -9.63 27.39 20.15
N ILE A 152 -9.24 26.79 19.05
CA ILE A 152 -9.97 25.73 18.35
C ILE A 152 -9.28 24.38 18.67
N PRO A 153 -9.98 23.38 19.24
CA PRO A 153 -9.38 22.08 19.56
C PRO A 153 -9.21 21.25 18.28
N LEU A 154 -7.97 21.00 17.85
CA LEU A 154 -7.67 20.35 16.57
C LEU A 154 -7.12 18.94 16.71
N CYS A 155 -6.75 18.53 17.92
CA CYS A 155 -6.30 17.17 18.19
C CYS A 155 -6.71 16.74 19.59
N ILE A 156 -7.13 15.47 19.70
CA ILE A 156 -7.45 14.79 20.95
C ILE A 156 -6.48 13.66 21.22
N PHE A 157 -5.92 13.61 22.43
CA PHE A 157 -5.13 12.50 22.94
C PHE A 157 -5.93 11.67 23.92
N GLU A 158 -5.79 10.38 23.81
CA GLU A 158 -6.29 9.43 24.78
C GLU A 158 -5.16 8.48 25.17
N LEU A 159 -4.83 8.46 26.45
CA LEU A 159 -3.69 7.78 27.02
C LEU A 159 -4.15 6.59 27.88
N LYS A 160 -3.37 5.53 27.93
CA LYS A 160 -3.63 4.38 28.79
C LYS A 160 -2.37 4.01 29.56
N ASN A 161 -2.59 3.47 30.76
CA ASN A 161 -1.49 3.10 31.64
C ASN A 161 -0.86 1.78 31.18
N PRO A 162 0.44 1.76 30.79
CA PRO A 162 1.13 0.56 30.30
C PRO A 162 1.32 -0.54 31.36
N THR A 163 1.06 -0.25 32.63
CA THR A 163 1.27 -1.21 33.74
C THR A 163 0.01 -1.97 34.14
N LYS A 164 -1.16 -1.59 33.62
CA LYS A 164 -2.42 -2.30 33.84
C LYS A 164 -2.59 -3.42 32.81
N LEU A 165 -2.80 -4.67 33.29
CA LEU A 165 -2.96 -5.86 32.46
C LEU A 165 -4.16 -5.78 31.49
N ASP A 166 -5.19 -4.98 31.82
CA ASP A 166 -6.43 -4.86 31.07
C ASP A 166 -6.54 -3.51 30.32
N ALA A 167 -5.56 -2.62 30.42
CA ALA A 167 -5.57 -1.34 29.74
C ALA A 167 -4.68 -1.43 28.48
N ASP A 168 -5.32 -1.59 27.33
CA ASP A 168 -4.62 -1.60 26.05
C ASP A 168 -5.01 -0.37 25.19
N ILE A 169 -4.26 -0.14 24.16
CA ILE A 169 -4.48 0.94 23.20
C ILE A 169 -5.85 0.85 22.49
N ALA A 170 -6.46 -0.35 22.39
CA ALA A 170 -7.78 -0.52 21.80
C ALA A 170 -8.86 0.16 22.67
N GLN A 171 -8.70 0.19 24.00
CA GLN A 171 -9.61 0.92 24.88
C GLN A 171 -9.51 2.44 24.66
N ALA A 172 -8.30 2.98 24.40
CA ALA A 172 -8.14 4.39 24.02
C ALA A 172 -8.89 4.71 22.72
N TYR A 173 -8.78 3.82 21.74
CA TYR A 173 -9.53 3.93 20.49
C TYR A 173 -11.05 3.91 20.71
N GLU A 174 -11.57 2.92 21.45
CA GLU A 174 -13.00 2.82 21.75
C GLU A 174 -13.52 4.04 22.53
N GLN A 175 -12.70 4.62 23.39
CA GLN A 175 -13.08 5.82 24.14
C GLN A 175 -13.34 7.00 23.21
N ILE A 176 -12.49 7.24 22.21
CA ILE A 176 -12.70 8.30 21.22
C ILE A 176 -13.86 7.93 20.28
N HIS A 177 -13.78 6.77 19.63
CA HIS A 177 -14.65 6.42 18.49
C HIS A 177 -16.06 5.98 18.88
N ILE A 178 -16.25 5.48 20.10
CA ILE A 178 -17.56 5.02 20.58
C ILE A 178 -18.10 5.97 21.63
N ARG A 179 -17.35 6.18 22.72
CA ARG A 179 -17.87 6.93 23.88
C ARG A 179 -17.94 8.42 23.59
N TYR A 180 -16.84 9.04 23.16
CA TYR A 180 -16.83 10.50 22.91
C TYR A 180 -17.63 10.87 21.67
N MET A 181 -17.63 10.04 20.64
CA MET A 181 -18.46 10.26 19.45
C MET A 181 -19.97 10.25 19.81
N ARG A 182 -20.39 9.42 20.76
CA ARG A 182 -21.77 9.40 21.26
C ARG A 182 -22.08 10.56 22.21
N ASP A 183 -21.16 10.86 23.17
CA ASP A 183 -21.46 11.72 24.31
C ASP A 183 -21.07 13.20 24.05
N ILE A 184 -19.93 13.44 23.42
CA ILE A 184 -19.38 14.79 23.19
C ILE A 184 -19.06 15.07 21.70
N PRO A 185 -19.95 14.75 20.75
CA PRO A 185 -19.71 15.00 19.32
C PRO A 185 -19.54 16.49 18.98
N HIS A 186 -20.04 17.38 19.84
CA HIS A 186 -19.88 18.83 19.71
C HIS A 186 -18.44 19.30 19.94
N LEU A 187 -17.62 18.58 20.72
CA LEU A 187 -16.17 18.76 20.78
C LEU A 187 -15.49 18.15 19.54
N LEU A 188 -15.81 16.87 19.22
CA LEU A 188 -15.11 16.12 18.18
C LEU A 188 -15.30 16.73 16.78
N ARG A 189 -16.34 17.52 16.55
CA ARG A 189 -16.52 18.26 15.28
C ARG A 189 -15.38 19.22 14.94
N TYR A 190 -14.55 19.58 15.91
CA TYR A 190 -13.37 20.43 15.72
C TYR A 190 -12.07 19.66 15.68
N CYS A 191 -12.06 18.38 16.09
CA CYS A 191 -10.85 17.57 16.24
C CYS A 191 -10.64 16.65 15.01
N PRO A 192 -9.99 17.13 13.94
CA PRO A 192 -9.69 16.30 12.78
C PRO A 192 -8.61 15.23 13.09
N LEU A 193 -7.81 15.44 14.12
CA LEU A 193 -6.74 14.53 14.49
C LEU A 193 -6.98 13.90 15.86
N SER A 194 -6.54 12.67 16.01
CA SER A 194 -6.52 11.96 17.27
C SER A 194 -5.24 11.14 17.44
N CYS A 195 -4.77 11.07 18.66
CA CYS A 195 -3.61 10.28 19.04
C CYS A 195 -3.98 9.35 20.19
N ILE A 196 -3.69 8.08 20.04
CA ILE A 196 -3.90 7.06 21.08
C ILE A 196 -2.56 6.50 21.52
N SER A 197 -2.36 6.30 22.84
CA SER A 197 -1.09 5.78 23.33
C SER A 197 -1.21 5.04 24.66
N ASP A 198 -0.40 3.98 24.80
CA ASP A 198 -0.12 3.31 26.08
C ASP A 198 1.39 3.37 26.43
N ALA A 199 2.16 4.20 25.76
CA ALA A 199 3.61 4.36 25.87
C ALA A 199 4.44 3.08 25.62
N THR A 200 3.84 2.00 25.12
CA THR A 200 4.59 0.81 24.70
C THR A 200 5.03 0.90 23.24
N ALA A 201 5.90 0.00 22.82
CA ALA A 201 6.43 0.01 21.46
C ALA A 201 5.31 -0.17 20.42
N ASN A 202 5.32 0.65 19.37
CA ASN A 202 4.32 0.73 18.30
C ASN A 202 2.92 1.18 18.72
N ASN A 203 2.74 1.61 19.96
CA ASN A 203 1.44 1.99 20.51
C ASN A 203 1.29 3.48 20.83
N THR A 204 2.11 4.34 20.26
CA THR A 204 1.82 5.78 20.16
C THR A 204 1.48 6.08 18.72
N ARG A 205 0.17 6.18 18.43
CA ARG A 205 -0.36 6.12 17.06
C ARG A 205 -1.19 7.36 16.73
N LEU A 206 -0.95 7.88 15.53
CA LEU A 206 -1.71 8.96 14.91
C LEU A 206 -2.85 8.40 14.07
N GLY A 207 -3.99 9.03 14.15
CA GLY A 207 -5.15 8.80 13.30
C GLY A 207 -6.05 10.02 13.26
N THR A 208 -7.26 9.83 12.80
CA THR A 208 -8.34 10.81 12.82
C THR A 208 -9.51 10.25 13.63
N THR A 209 -10.52 11.07 13.89
CA THR A 209 -11.72 10.59 14.58
C THR A 209 -12.59 9.65 13.75
N TYR A 210 -12.22 9.40 12.48
CA TYR A 210 -12.88 8.45 11.56
C TYR A 210 -11.91 7.40 10.99
N THR A 211 -10.66 7.34 11.46
CA THR A 211 -9.71 6.31 11.07
C THR A 211 -10.05 4.97 11.74
N PRO A 212 -10.23 3.85 11.02
CA PRO A 212 -10.35 2.52 11.62
C PRO A 212 -9.11 2.15 12.45
N TYR A 213 -9.29 1.35 13.52
CA TYR A 213 -8.22 0.99 14.45
C TYR A 213 -6.96 0.45 13.77
N GLU A 214 -7.14 -0.42 12.78
CA GLU A 214 -6.05 -1.02 11.99
C GLU A 214 -5.25 -0.02 11.16
N HIS A 215 -5.76 1.20 10.99
CA HIS A 215 -5.13 2.28 10.23
C HIS A 215 -4.54 3.40 11.10
N TYR A 216 -4.53 3.22 12.42
CA TYR A 216 -3.72 4.04 13.31
C TYR A 216 -2.26 3.57 13.28
N TYR A 217 -1.33 4.48 13.00
CA TYR A 217 0.08 4.14 12.83
C TYR A 217 1.01 4.99 13.69
N ALA A 218 2.08 4.35 14.18
CA ALA A 218 3.11 5.05 14.91
C ALA A 218 3.90 6.01 13.99
N TRP A 219 4.25 7.16 14.53
CA TRP A 219 5.15 8.11 13.87
C TRP A 219 6.55 7.92 14.44
N LYS A 220 7.48 7.32 13.65
CA LYS A 220 8.75 6.80 14.16
C LYS A 220 9.97 7.62 13.85
N LYS A 221 9.85 8.76 13.15
CA LYS A 221 10.98 9.61 12.76
C LYS A 221 10.64 11.08 12.90
N VAL A 222 11.63 11.87 13.35
CA VAL A 222 11.53 13.33 13.32
C VAL A 222 11.98 13.88 11.97
N ASN A 223 13.11 13.36 11.43
CA ASN A 223 13.59 13.65 10.08
C ASN A 223 13.75 12.35 9.29
N ASN A 224 13.85 12.44 7.97
CA ASN A 224 13.90 11.25 7.14
C ASN A 224 15.15 10.38 7.37
N GLU A 225 16.28 11.00 7.66
CA GLU A 225 17.55 10.34 7.91
C GLU A 225 17.65 9.71 9.31
N ASP A 226 16.74 10.07 10.21
CA ASP A 226 16.76 9.55 11.58
C ASP A 226 16.50 8.03 11.60
N PRO A 227 17.11 7.31 12.55
CA PRO A 227 16.72 5.93 12.80
C PRO A 227 15.28 5.88 13.32
N SER A 228 14.56 4.82 12.99
CA SER A 228 13.20 4.63 13.51
C SER A 228 13.20 4.42 15.00
N ALA A 229 12.37 5.16 15.73
CA ALA A 229 12.19 5.01 17.18
C ALA A 229 11.59 3.63 17.49
N GLN A 230 12.29 2.83 18.29
CA GLN A 230 11.90 1.45 18.61
C GLN A 230 11.24 1.32 19.99
N LYS A 231 11.69 2.13 20.95
CA LYS A 231 11.15 2.09 22.33
C LYS A 231 9.92 2.99 22.43
N GLY A 232 8.93 2.58 23.24
CA GLY A 232 7.68 3.31 23.37
C GLY A 232 7.85 4.77 23.78
N ILE A 233 8.69 5.05 24.80
CA ILE A 233 8.95 6.44 25.25
C ILE A 233 9.66 7.28 24.16
N ASP A 234 10.53 6.69 23.38
CA ASP A 234 11.19 7.39 22.26
C ASP A 234 10.17 7.68 21.14
N GLN A 235 9.16 6.82 20.98
CA GLN A 235 8.08 7.07 20.03
C GLN A 235 7.17 8.21 20.49
N VAL A 236 6.91 8.35 21.79
CA VAL A 236 6.16 9.50 22.33
C VAL A 236 6.92 10.81 22.05
N ARG A 237 8.23 10.85 22.31
CA ARG A 237 9.06 12.01 21.98
C ARG A 237 9.09 12.27 20.46
N THR A 238 9.18 11.20 19.68
CA THR A 238 9.28 11.30 18.22
C THR A 238 7.97 11.82 17.60
N ILE A 239 6.80 11.38 18.07
CA ILE A 239 5.54 11.89 17.56
C ILE A 239 5.32 13.35 17.97
N VAL A 240 5.71 13.75 19.20
CA VAL A 240 5.63 15.14 19.62
C VAL A 240 6.47 16.03 18.71
N LYS A 241 7.73 15.70 18.48
CA LYS A 241 8.62 16.47 17.57
C LYS A 241 8.26 16.31 16.10
N GLY A 242 7.79 15.13 15.71
CA GLY A 242 7.54 14.75 14.32
C GLY A 242 6.17 15.18 13.77
N VAL A 243 5.19 15.41 14.65
CA VAL A 243 3.82 15.80 14.28
C VAL A 243 3.41 17.09 14.95
N TYR A 244 3.67 17.23 16.26
CA TYR A 244 3.12 18.30 17.09
C TYR A 244 4.09 19.46 17.33
N GLU A 245 5.28 19.49 16.71
CA GLU A 245 6.02 20.74 16.57
C GLU A 245 5.12 21.74 15.79
N PRO A 246 4.90 22.96 16.30
CA PRO A 246 3.90 23.89 15.78
C PRO A 246 3.87 24.07 14.26
N SER A 247 5.01 24.27 13.62
CA SER A 247 5.04 24.50 12.16
C SER A 247 4.67 23.24 11.38
N ARG A 248 5.12 22.08 11.85
CA ARG A 248 4.82 20.77 11.26
C ARG A 248 3.38 20.36 11.49
N PHE A 249 2.83 20.65 12.66
CA PHE A 249 1.43 20.42 12.97
C PHE A 249 0.52 21.20 12.00
N LEU A 250 0.83 22.49 11.77
CA LEU A 250 0.11 23.29 10.78
C LEU A 250 0.28 22.75 9.34
N GLU A 251 1.48 22.31 8.96
CA GLU A 251 1.71 21.71 7.64
C GLU A 251 0.84 20.46 7.45
N ILE A 252 0.80 19.56 8.45
CA ILE A 252 -0.01 18.34 8.41
C ILE A 252 -1.49 18.67 8.29
N LEU A 253 -2.02 19.56 9.12
CA LEU A 253 -3.42 19.98 9.06
C LEU A 253 -3.79 20.56 7.69
N ARG A 254 -2.93 21.40 7.12
CA ARG A 254 -3.22 22.09 5.86
C ARG A 254 -3.14 21.19 4.64
N ASP A 255 -2.12 20.34 4.56
CA ASP A 255 -1.73 19.67 3.32
C ASP A 255 -1.87 18.15 3.36
N TYR A 256 -2.07 17.53 4.54
CA TYR A 256 -2.04 16.07 4.69
C TYR A 256 -3.26 15.47 5.38
N VAL A 257 -4.27 16.28 5.71
CA VAL A 257 -5.57 15.83 6.21
C VAL A 257 -6.64 16.14 5.16
N TYR A 258 -7.44 15.14 4.80
CA TYR A 258 -8.51 15.36 3.85
C TYR A 258 -9.68 14.38 4.00
N PHE A 259 -10.82 14.77 3.45
CA PHE A 259 -12.06 14.02 3.45
C PHE A 259 -12.40 13.67 1.99
N PRO A 260 -12.34 12.40 1.57
CA PRO A 260 -12.81 11.99 0.25
C PRO A 260 -14.29 12.29 0.06
N ASP A 261 -14.72 12.63 -1.17
CA ASP A 261 -16.13 12.89 -1.47
C ASP A 261 -17.01 11.65 -1.24
N GLU A 262 -18.19 11.86 -0.67
CA GLU A 262 -19.08 10.82 -0.12
C GLU A 262 -19.79 9.91 -1.12
N LYS A 263 -19.55 10.02 -2.42
CA LYS A 263 -20.23 9.21 -3.45
C LYS A 263 -20.20 7.69 -3.23
N SER A 264 -19.48 7.22 -2.22
CA SER A 264 -19.38 5.80 -1.82
C SER A 264 -20.19 5.42 -0.59
N GLY A 265 -20.82 6.38 0.11
CA GLY A 265 -21.54 6.14 1.36
C GLY A 265 -20.66 5.70 2.54
N ARG A 266 -19.34 5.88 2.45
CA ARG A 266 -18.40 5.66 3.55
C ARG A 266 -17.90 7.00 4.07
N GLU A 267 -18.02 7.20 5.39
CA GLU A 267 -17.42 8.28 6.11
C GLU A 267 -15.94 7.98 6.29
N GLU A 268 -15.06 8.68 5.56
CA GLU A 268 -13.61 8.48 5.58
C GLU A 268 -12.91 9.82 5.82
N GLU A 269 -12.03 9.84 6.79
CA GLU A 269 -11.11 10.93 7.04
C GLU A 269 -9.68 10.38 7.04
N ILE A 270 -8.76 11.02 6.33
CA ILE A 270 -7.43 10.50 6.06
C ILE A 270 -6.38 11.49 6.51
N VAL A 271 -5.38 10.98 7.24
CA VAL A 271 -4.14 11.67 7.57
C VAL A 271 -2.94 10.89 7.03
N CYS A 272 -1.87 11.59 6.63
CA CYS A 272 -0.66 10.94 6.14
C CYS A 272 0.05 10.13 7.23
N ARG A 273 0.83 9.15 6.79
CA ARG A 273 1.83 8.44 7.59
C ARG A 273 3.20 9.12 7.44
N TYR A 274 4.11 8.93 8.40
CA TYR A 274 5.43 9.56 8.33
C TYR A 274 6.20 9.25 7.02
N PRO A 275 6.16 8.01 6.44
CA PRO A 275 6.85 7.78 5.18
C PRO A 275 6.24 8.54 4.01
N GLN A 276 4.90 8.73 4.01
CA GLN A 276 4.23 9.53 2.99
C GLN A 276 4.57 11.01 3.11
N PHE A 277 4.66 11.51 4.34
CA PHE A 277 5.04 12.89 4.63
C PHE A 277 6.45 13.19 4.09
N PHE A 278 7.45 12.38 4.46
CA PHE A 278 8.83 12.58 4.00
C PHE A 278 8.98 12.38 2.50
N ALA A 279 8.42 11.30 1.96
CA ALA A 279 8.44 11.04 0.51
C ALA A 279 7.85 12.21 -0.28
N THR A 280 6.73 12.77 0.18
CA THR A 280 6.10 13.93 -0.48
C THR A 280 7.02 15.13 -0.52
N ARG A 281 7.64 15.50 0.59
CA ARG A 281 8.57 16.64 0.66
C ARG A 281 9.77 16.43 -0.24
N MET A 282 10.44 15.28 -0.12
CA MET A 282 11.64 14.98 -0.92
C MET A 282 11.34 14.92 -2.42
N MET A 283 10.20 14.33 -2.81
CA MET A 283 9.79 14.26 -4.21
C MET A 283 9.44 15.64 -4.76
N CYS A 284 8.74 16.49 -4.01
CA CYS A 284 8.46 17.86 -4.41
C CYS A 284 9.77 18.65 -4.62
N ASP A 285 10.73 18.52 -3.72
CA ASP A 285 12.04 19.19 -3.85
C ASP A 285 12.83 18.67 -5.06
N SER A 286 12.76 17.36 -5.35
CA SER A 286 13.38 16.77 -6.53
C SER A 286 12.76 17.28 -7.84
N ILE A 287 11.43 17.35 -7.90
CA ILE A 287 10.67 17.87 -9.05
C ILE A 287 11.00 19.35 -9.27
N ARG A 288 11.02 20.16 -8.21
CA ARG A 288 11.38 21.58 -8.27
C ARG A 288 12.80 21.78 -8.79
N ARG A 289 13.74 20.95 -8.31
CA ARG A 289 15.14 20.96 -8.79
C ARG A 289 15.20 20.60 -10.28
N ALA A 290 14.55 19.51 -10.69
CA ALA A 290 14.51 19.08 -12.09
C ALA A 290 13.90 20.15 -13.00
N PHE A 291 12.83 20.82 -12.56
CA PHE A 291 12.23 21.93 -13.28
C PHE A 291 13.19 23.11 -13.45
N LYS A 292 13.90 23.50 -12.37
CA LYS A 292 14.90 24.59 -12.38
C LYS A 292 16.08 24.26 -13.30
N GLU A 293 16.61 23.05 -13.20
CA GLU A 293 17.75 22.55 -13.99
C GLU A 293 17.38 22.16 -15.43
N GLN A 294 16.11 22.23 -15.77
CA GLN A 294 15.56 21.86 -17.09
C GLN A 294 15.84 20.39 -17.47
N THR A 295 15.85 19.50 -16.47
CA THR A 295 15.96 18.07 -16.71
C THR A 295 14.56 17.44 -16.75
N SER A 296 14.42 16.36 -17.53
CA SER A 296 13.18 15.61 -17.56
C SER A 296 13.06 14.56 -16.42
N LYS A 297 14.09 14.43 -15.57
CA LYS A 297 14.19 13.38 -14.54
C LYS A 297 13.82 13.94 -13.17
N GLY A 298 12.58 13.73 -12.77
CA GLY A 298 12.05 14.21 -11.48
C GLY A 298 12.39 13.31 -10.29
N GLY A 299 12.90 12.11 -10.54
CA GLY A 299 13.30 11.14 -9.51
C GLY A 299 12.36 9.93 -9.39
N THR A 300 12.79 8.97 -8.59
CA THR A 300 12.07 7.71 -8.34
C THR A 300 11.74 7.56 -6.85
N TYR A 301 10.48 7.30 -6.52
CA TYR A 301 10.05 6.86 -5.20
C TYR A 301 10.00 5.34 -5.15
N PHE A 302 10.80 4.74 -4.27
CA PHE A 302 10.75 3.33 -3.96
C PHE A 302 9.87 3.10 -2.73
N GLY A 303 8.64 2.67 -2.93
CA GLY A 303 7.69 2.39 -1.86
C GLY A 303 7.19 0.95 -1.91
N ALA A 304 7.33 0.21 -0.82
CA ALA A 304 6.84 -1.16 -0.69
C ALA A 304 5.38 -1.30 -1.15
N THR A 305 5.03 -2.45 -1.68
CA THR A 305 3.64 -2.72 -2.08
C THR A 305 2.75 -2.68 -0.84
N GLY A 306 1.70 -1.86 -0.89
CA GLY A 306 0.78 -1.68 0.24
C GLY A 306 1.10 -0.53 1.19
N CYS A 307 2.23 0.16 1.01
CA CYS A 307 2.57 1.32 1.83
C CYS A 307 1.74 2.58 1.55
N GLY A 308 0.83 2.55 0.57
CA GLY A 308 -0.02 3.71 0.23
C GLY A 308 0.60 4.68 -0.78
N LYS A 309 1.36 4.19 -1.77
CA LYS A 309 1.94 5.01 -2.87
C LYS A 309 0.96 5.97 -3.53
N THR A 310 -0.28 5.54 -3.74
CA THR A 310 -1.32 6.36 -4.38
C THR A 310 -1.67 7.60 -3.54
N TYR A 311 -1.68 7.48 -2.21
CA TYR A 311 -1.84 8.63 -1.31
C TYR A 311 -0.62 9.55 -1.36
N THR A 312 0.59 8.99 -1.42
CA THR A 312 1.82 9.80 -1.61
C THR A 312 1.74 10.62 -2.90
N MET A 313 1.32 10.02 -4.02
CA MET A 313 1.09 10.75 -5.29
C MET A 313 0.06 11.86 -5.13
N MET A 314 -1.00 11.64 -4.36
CA MET A 314 -2.03 12.65 -4.09
C MET A 314 -1.48 13.81 -3.29
N PHE A 315 -0.72 13.56 -2.23
CA PHE A 315 -0.08 14.62 -1.43
C PHE A 315 0.95 15.39 -2.25
N ILE A 316 1.74 14.71 -3.09
CA ILE A 316 2.66 15.38 -4.02
C ILE A 316 1.89 16.29 -4.97
N ALA A 317 0.82 15.80 -5.61
CA ALA A 317 0.02 16.58 -6.55
C ALA A 317 -0.55 17.85 -5.89
N ARG A 318 -1.07 17.74 -4.66
CA ARG A 318 -1.53 18.89 -3.88
C ARG A 318 -0.41 19.89 -3.57
N GLN A 319 0.75 19.40 -3.12
CA GLN A 319 1.90 20.25 -2.82
C GLN A 319 2.42 20.99 -4.07
N LEU A 320 2.48 20.29 -5.22
CA LEU A 320 2.87 20.90 -6.49
C LEU A 320 1.88 22.00 -6.92
N ALA A 321 0.59 21.81 -6.69
CA ALA A 321 -0.44 22.78 -7.02
C ALA A 321 -0.35 24.05 -6.15
N LEU A 322 -0.16 23.88 -4.84
CA LEU A 322 -0.37 24.95 -3.87
C LEU A 322 0.93 25.56 -3.33
N ARG A 323 2.03 24.79 -3.30
CA ARG A 323 3.27 25.19 -2.62
C ARG A 323 4.44 25.44 -3.57
N CYS A 324 4.44 24.84 -4.75
CA CYS A 324 5.50 24.99 -5.74
C CYS A 324 5.14 26.13 -6.73
N LYS A 325 5.10 27.37 -6.24
CA LYS A 325 4.69 28.56 -7.02
C LYS A 325 5.46 28.72 -8.33
N GLU A 326 6.73 28.30 -8.38
CA GLU A 326 7.59 28.30 -9.55
C GLU A 326 7.10 27.42 -10.69
N LEU A 327 6.26 26.43 -10.41
CA LEU A 327 5.67 25.54 -11.41
C LEU A 327 4.41 26.14 -12.06
N GLY A 328 3.89 27.25 -11.55
CA GLY A 328 2.73 27.95 -12.12
C GLY A 328 1.46 27.10 -12.22
N SER A 329 1.08 26.38 -11.14
CA SER A 329 -0.03 25.42 -11.13
C SER A 329 0.12 24.33 -12.21
N PRO A 330 0.97 23.33 -11.99
CA PRO A 330 1.31 22.36 -13.03
C PRO A 330 0.13 21.49 -13.44
N THR A 331 0.18 20.98 -14.67
CA THR A 331 -0.69 19.89 -15.12
C THR A 331 -0.05 18.56 -14.71
N VAL A 332 -0.76 17.73 -13.99
CA VAL A 332 -0.29 16.40 -13.59
C VAL A 332 -0.93 15.32 -14.48
N ILE A 333 -0.10 14.46 -15.04
CA ILE A 333 -0.55 13.31 -15.86
C ILE A 333 -0.11 12.03 -15.16
N MET A 334 -1.07 11.29 -14.61
CA MET A 334 -0.82 9.99 -13.99
C MET A 334 -0.95 8.88 -15.02
N ILE A 335 0.12 8.13 -15.20
CA ILE A 335 0.22 7.03 -16.16
C ILE A 335 0.21 5.72 -15.40
N VAL A 336 -0.78 4.87 -15.70
CA VAL A 336 -0.95 3.55 -15.09
C VAL A 336 -0.81 2.44 -16.13
N ASP A 337 -0.44 1.25 -15.68
CA ASP A 337 -0.16 0.12 -16.59
C ASP A 337 -1.43 -0.53 -17.18
N ARG A 338 -2.55 -0.54 -16.43
CA ARG A 338 -3.77 -1.28 -16.80
C ARG A 338 -5.03 -0.51 -16.51
N ASP A 339 -6.10 -0.84 -17.25
CA ASP A 339 -7.43 -0.24 -17.09
C ASP A 339 -8.02 -0.45 -15.70
N ASP A 340 -7.76 -1.59 -15.05
CA ASP A 340 -8.21 -1.85 -13.68
C ASP A 340 -7.56 -0.87 -12.68
N LEU A 341 -6.25 -0.61 -12.83
CA LEU A 341 -5.53 0.38 -12.02
C LEU A 341 -6.01 1.80 -12.35
N GLN A 342 -6.28 2.10 -13.62
CA GLN A 342 -6.89 3.38 -14.02
C GLN A 342 -8.23 3.58 -13.33
N THR A 343 -9.06 2.55 -13.27
CA THR A 343 -10.37 2.62 -12.60
C THR A 343 -10.23 2.82 -11.10
N GLN A 344 -9.31 2.14 -10.45
CA GLN A 344 -9.08 2.24 -9.00
C GLN A 344 -8.49 3.60 -8.62
N ALA A 345 -7.41 4.01 -9.27
CA ALA A 345 -6.79 5.32 -9.06
C ALA A 345 -7.77 6.43 -9.43
N GLY A 346 -8.48 6.29 -10.57
CA GLY A 346 -9.48 7.25 -11.01
C GLY A 346 -10.55 7.51 -9.97
N LYS A 347 -11.10 6.48 -9.35
CA LYS A 347 -12.10 6.64 -8.27
C LYS A 347 -11.54 7.45 -7.09
N LEU A 348 -10.31 7.16 -6.65
CA LEU A 348 -9.70 7.86 -5.53
C LEU A 348 -9.45 9.34 -5.87
N PHE A 349 -8.81 9.63 -6.99
CA PHE A 349 -8.49 11.01 -7.37
C PHE A 349 -9.73 11.86 -7.72
N LEU A 350 -10.75 11.26 -8.36
CA LEU A 350 -12.03 11.93 -8.62
C LEU A 350 -12.76 12.29 -7.31
N ARG A 351 -12.68 11.44 -6.28
CA ARG A 351 -13.23 11.70 -4.94
C ARG A 351 -12.41 12.72 -4.13
N SER A 352 -11.25 13.11 -4.61
CA SER A 352 -10.30 14.01 -3.94
C SER A 352 -10.09 15.31 -4.71
N GLN A 353 -10.96 15.64 -5.65
CA GLN A 353 -10.81 16.81 -6.53
C GLN A 353 -10.71 18.11 -5.74
N ASP A 354 -11.58 18.30 -4.74
CA ASP A 354 -11.58 19.49 -3.89
C ASP A 354 -10.28 19.62 -3.06
N PHE A 355 -9.76 18.49 -2.61
CA PHE A 355 -8.49 18.48 -1.88
C PHE A 355 -7.31 18.81 -2.79
N LEU A 356 -7.26 18.29 -4.00
CA LEU A 356 -6.15 18.51 -4.94
C LEU A 356 -6.01 19.97 -5.39
N GLN A 357 -7.11 20.67 -5.55
CA GLN A 357 -7.17 22.06 -6.04
C GLN A 357 -6.42 22.30 -7.37
N LEU A 358 -6.33 21.28 -8.20
CA LEU A 358 -5.78 21.35 -9.56
C LEU A 358 -6.84 21.70 -10.62
N GLY A 359 -8.08 21.99 -10.18
CA GLY A 359 -9.22 22.21 -11.08
C GLY A 359 -9.82 20.89 -11.56
N THR A 360 -9.65 20.57 -12.84
CA THR A 360 -10.23 19.35 -13.42
C THR A 360 -9.45 18.10 -13.03
N VAL A 361 -10.14 17.10 -12.50
CA VAL A 361 -9.63 15.72 -12.37
C VAL A 361 -10.40 14.83 -13.32
N LYS A 362 -9.73 14.13 -14.24
CA LYS A 362 -10.38 13.37 -15.30
C LYS A 362 -9.65 12.08 -15.66
N VAL A 363 -10.42 11.01 -15.83
CA VAL A 363 -9.94 9.75 -16.42
C VAL A 363 -10.06 9.85 -17.93
N ILE A 364 -8.95 9.75 -18.63
CA ILE A 364 -8.87 9.95 -20.08
C ILE A 364 -9.24 8.66 -20.83
N ALA A 365 -10.17 8.77 -21.77
CA ALA A 365 -10.61 7.64 -22.57
C ALA A 365 -9.64 7.31 -23.71
N ASP A 366 -9.12 8.32 -24.38
CA ASP A 366 -8.19 8.16 -25.50
C ASP A 366 -7.19 9.33 -25.62
N ARG A 367 -6.31 9.23 -26.59
CA ARG A 367 -5.26 10.23 -26.83
C ARG A 367 -5.79 11.58 -27.32
N GLU A 368 -6.81 11.57 -28.16
CA GLU A 368 -7.38 12.81 -28.72
C GLU A 368 -8.09 13.62 -27.64
N GLU A 369 -8.73 12.94 -26.70
CA GLU A 369 -9.29 13.57 -25.52
C GLU A 369 -8.20 14.25 -24.67
N LEU A 370 -7.06 13.56 -24.43
CA LEU A 370 -5.95 14.15 -23.70
C LEU A 370 -5.38 15.38 -24.41
N LYS A 371 -5.22 15.31 -25.72
CA LYS A 371 -4.75 16.42 -26.55
C LYS A 371 -5.69 17.62 -26.45
N THR A 372 -6.99 17.37 -26.53
CA THR A 372 -8.03 18.39 -26.40
C THR A 372 -7.96 19.04 -25.01
N GLU A 373 -7.93 18.24 -23.93
CA GLU A 373 -7.84 18.78 -22.57
C GLU A 373 -6.59 19.62 -22.33
N LEU A 374 -5.45 19.21 -22.90
CA LEU A 374 -4.20 19.96 -22.81
C LEU A 374 -4.17 21.23 -23.64
N SER A 375 -4.91 21.28 -24.77
CA SER A 375 -5.02 22.47 -25.62
C SER A 375 -5.94 23.53 -25.05
N LEU A 376 -6.89 23.14 -24.19
CA LEU A 376 -7.87 24.05 -23.57
C LEU A 376 -7.30 24.80 -22.35
N ARG A 377 -6.07 24.52 -21.92
CA ARG A 377 -5.51 25.09 -20.70
C ARG A 377 -4.01 25.32 -20.75
N ASP A 378 -3.54 26.35 -20.08
CA ASP A 378 -2.11 26.66 -19.94
C ASP A 378 -1.54 26.14 -18.60
N SER A 379 -2.40 25.76 -17.65
CA SER A 379 -2.02 25.28 -16.32
C SER A 379 -3.12 24.44 -15.67
N GLY A 380 -2.80 23.77 -14.57
CA GLY A 380 -3.70 22.93 -13.80
C GLY A 380 -4.18 21.68 -14.53
N GLY A 381 -5.03 20.92 -13.87
CA GLY A 381 -5.57 19.65 -14.33
C GLY A 381 -4.80 18.44 -13.82
N PHE A 382 -5.56 17.38 -13.51
CA PHE A 382 -5.04 16.07 -13.13
C PHE A 382 -5.66 15.01 -14.05
N PHE A 383 -4.86 14.39 -14.90
CA PHE A 383 -5.33 13.46 -15.91
C PHE A 383 -4.79 12.05 -15.66
N ILE A 384 -5.68 11.06 -15.68
CA ILE A 384 -5.32 9.65 -15.42
C ILE A 384 -5.53 8.88 -16.72
N CYS A 385 -4.47 8.26 -17.22
CA CYS A 385 -4.50 7.52 -18.48
C CYS A 385 -3.66 6.24 -18.39
N THR A 386 -4.01 5.25 -19.24
CA THR A 386 -3.19 4.05 -19.38
C THR A 386 -2.09 4.26 -20.41
N ILE A 387 -0.97 3.57 -20.23
CA ILE A 387 0.18 3.68 -21.11
C ILE A 387 -0.12 3.26 -22.55
N GLN A 388 -1.06 2.35 -22.77
CA GLN A 388 -1.45 1.86 -24.09
C GLN A 388 -2.00 2.97 -24.98
N LYS A 389 -2.59 4.01 -24.39
CA LYS A 389 -3.14 5.17 -25.13
C LYS A 389 -2.07 6.06 -25.76
N PHE A 390 -0.80 5.84 -25.42
CA PHE A 390 0.36 6.51 -26.05
C PHE A 390 1.02 5.67 -27.15
N CYS A 391 0.55 4.44 -27.41
CA CYS A 391 1.19 3.51 -28.34
C CYS A 391 0.80 3.74 -29.81
N GLU A 392 -0.15 4.60 -30.10
CA GLU A 392 -0.59 4.91 -31.46
C GLU A 392 0.14 6.13 -32.00
N ALA A 393 0.37 6.17 -33.29
CA ALA A 393 1.21 7.08 -34.09
C ALA A 393 1.72 8.36 -33.40
N ILE A 394 3.04 8.46 -33.32
CA ILE A 394 3.80 9.35 -32.46
C ILE A 394 3.81 10.77 -33.02
N GLY A 395 3.37 11.72 -32.24
CA GLY A 395 3.53 13.14 -32.42
C GLY A 395 3.58 13.82 -31.05
N GLU A 396 4.11 15.01 -31.04
CA GLU A 396 4.13 15.87 -29.87
C GLU A 396 2.70 16.23 -29.44
N LEU A 397 2.37 16.04 -28.18
CA LEU A 397 1.07 16.39 -27.61
C LEU A 397 1.09 17.79 -27.01
N ASN A 398 2.13 18.11 -26.27
CA ASN A 398 2.29 19.40 -25.64
C ASN A 398 3.75 19.67 -25.22
N THR A 399 4.23 20.90 -25.43
CA THR A 399 5.60 21.33 -25.15
C THR A 399 5.77 22.10 -23.85
N ARG A 400 4.70 22.27 -23.07
CA ARG A 400 4.76 23.01 -21.80
C ARG A 400 5.71 22.32 -20.83
N ARG A 401 6.47 23.14 -20.09
CA ARG A 401 7.38 22.65 -19.06
C ARG A 401 6.69 22.35 -17.73
N ASN A 402 5.55 22.98 -17.47
CA ASN A 402 4.76 22.74 -16.26
C ASN A 402 3.85 21.50 -16.34
N ILE A 403 4.26 20.50 -17.12
CA ILE A 403 3.64 19.18 -17.13
C ILE A 403 4.50 18.23 -16.30
N ILE A 404 3.87 17.55 -15.32
CA ILE A 404 4.52 16.56 -14.46
C ILE A 404 3.85 15.20 -14.71
N CYS A 405 4.64 14.23 -15.17
CA CYS A 405 4.16 12.88 -15.46
C CYS A 405 4.48 11.93 -14.31
N PHE A 406 3.46 11.42 -13.62
CA PHE A 406 3.58 10.37 -12.61
C PHE A 406 3.44 9.01 -13.28
N SER A 407 4.41 8.14 -13.14
CA SER A 407 4.37 6.78 -13.66
C SER A 407 4.23 5.79 -12.51
N ASP A 408 3.03 5.20 -12.36
CA ASP A 408 2.81 4.12 -11.38
C ASP A 408 3.35 2.79 -11.93
N GLU A 409 3.86 1.95 -11.03
CA GLU A 409 4.56 0.69 -11.34
C GLU A 409 5.64 0.88 -12.45
N ALA A 410 6.45 1.93 -12.27
CA ALA A 410 7.41 2.44 -13.25
C ALA A 410 8.42 1.40 -13.80
N HIS A 411 8.62 0.27 -13.09
CA HIS A 411 9.49 -0.85 -13.50
C HIS A 411 8.90 -1.73 -14.61
N ARG A 412 7.61 -1.57 -14.96
CA ARG A 412 6.93 -2.46 -15.90
C ARG A 412 7.19 -2.09 -17.38
N THR A 413 6.11 -2.00 -18.15
CA THR A 413 6.13 -1.77 -19.60
C THR A 413 6.70 -0.42 -20.00
N GLN A 414 6.78 0.53 -19.08
CA GLN A 414 7.25 1.89 -19.33
C GLN A 414 8.77 1.95 -19.66
N ILE A 415 9.54 0.90 -19.31
CA ILE A 415 11.00 0.89 -19.37
C ILE A 415 11.54 0.01 -20.50
N ARG A 416 10.71 -0.64 -21.30
CA ARG A 416 11.23 -1.47 -22.40
C ARG A 416 12.04 -0.63 -23.35
N LEU A 417 13.37 -0.70 -23.20
CA LEU A 417 14.35 0.01 -24.04
C LEU A 417 14.54 -0.64 -25.41
N SER A 418 13.96 -1.82 -25.64
CA SER A 418 14.07 -2.53 -26.92
C SER A 418 12.88 -2.26 -27.83
N ASN A 419 13.14 -1.89 -29.05
CA ASN A 419 12.17 -1.74 -30.11
C ASN A 419 11.48 -3.11 -30.38
N LYS A 420 10.14 -3.17 -30.33
CA LYS A 420 9.36 -4.30 -30.83
C LYS A 420 8.86 -4.02 -32.22
N ILE A 421 9.19 -4.90 -33.13
CA ILE A 421 8.62 -4.85 -34.48
C ILE A 421 7.25 -5.56 -34.43
N LYS A 422 6.18 -4.82 -34.69
CA LYS A 422 4.83 -5.38 -34.82
C LYS A 422 4.50 -5.42 -36.32
N VAL A 423 4.47 -6.65 -36.85
CA VAL A 423 4.00 -6.89 -38.23
C VAL A 423 2.50 -7.07 -38.20
N VAL A 424 1.75 -6.18 -38.82
CA VAL A 424 0.29 -6.26 -38.93
C VAL A 424 -0.08 -6.83 -40.31
N GLY A 425 -0.66 -8.01 -40.24
CA GLY A 425 -1.30 -8.68 -41.38
C GLY A 425 -0.37 -9.48 -42.26
N LEU A 426 -0.13 -10.76 -41.89
CA LEU A 426 0.09 -11.82 -42.87
C LEU A 426 0.25 -13.18 -42.21
N LYS A 427 -0.43 -14.17 -42.75
CA LYS A 427 -0.29 -15.55 -42.30
C LYS A 427 0.90 -16.28 -42.99
N ASP A 428 1.52 -15.77 -44.04
CA ASP A 428 2.49 -16.53 -44.86
C ASP A 428 3.53 -15.64 -45.62
N ILE A 429 4.31 -14.80 -44.92
CA ILE A 429 5.42 -14.08 -45.58
C ILE A 429 6.71 -14.14 -44.75
N GLU A 430 7.78 -14.57 -45.40
CA GLU A 430 9.15 -14.49 -44.88
C GLU A 430 9.67 -13.04 -44.95
N ALA A 431 10.06 -12.50 -43.79
CA ALA A 431 10.67 -11.19 -43.70
C ALA A 431 12.15 -11.33 -43.25
N LYS A 432 13.06 -10.63 -43.90
CA LYS A 432 14.44 -10.49 -43.44
C LYS A 432 14.59 -9.20 -42.64
N VAL A 433 15.14 -9.31 -41.45
CA VAL A 433 15.50 -8.16 -40.60
C VAL A 433 16.97 -7.82 -40.85
N GLU A 434 17.24 -6.62 -41.32
CA GLU A 434 18.59 -6.10 -41.53
C GLU A 434 18.84 -4.93 -40.58
N GLN A 435 20.04 -4.89 -39.98
CA GLN A 435 20.46 -3.78 -39.14
C GLN A 435 21.08 -2.68 -40.01
N THR A 436 20.58 -1.47 -39.88
CA THR A 436 21.12 -0.33 -40.63
C THR A 436 22.36 0.26 -39.96
N SER A 437 23.20 0.97 -40.72
CA SER A 437 24.45 1.59 -40.23
C SER A 437 24.28 2.62 -39.11
N GLY A 438 23.07 2.96 -38.74
CA GLY A 438 22.71 3.86 -37.63
C GLY A 438 22.17 3.14 -36.38
N GLY A 439 22.23 1.79 -36.31
CA GLY A 439 21.72 1.02 -35.16
C GLY A 439 20.22 0.77 -35.17
N GLU A 440 19.49 1.20 -36.19
CA GLU A 440 18.07 0.94 -36.39
C GLU A 440 17.87 -0.37 -37.16
N PHE A 441 16.81 -1.09 -36.86
CA PHE A 441 16.44 -2.30 -37.60
C PHE A 441 15.42 -1.96 -38.69
N ALA A 442 15.76 -2.26 -39.95
CA ALA A 442 14.85 -2.15 -41.09
C ALA A 442 14.37 -3.54 -41.48
N VAL A 443 13.07 -3.67 -41.70
CA VAL A 443 12.47 -4.90 -42.27
C VAL A 443 12.30 -4.66 -43.77
N ARG A 444 13.09 -5.37 -44.57
CA ARG A 444 12.98 -5.35 -46.03
C ARG A 444 12.01 -6.46 -46.45
N MET A 445 10.97 -6.08 -47.17
CA MET A 445 9.95 -7.01 -47.62
C MET A 445 10.06 -7.32 -49.09
N ILE A 446 9.61 -8.52 -49.46
CA ILE A 446 9.72 -9.03 -50.85
C ILE A 446 8.58 -8.48 -51.74
N ASP A 447 7.54 -7.87 -51.17
CA ASP A 447 6.47 -7.25 -51.94
C ASP A 447 5.98 -5.94 -51.28
N GLU A 448 6.32 -4.80 -51.86
CA GLU A 448 6.13 -3.46 -51.32
C GLU A 448 4.69 -2.96 -51.30
N SER A 449 3.75 -3.70 -51.89
CA SER A 449 2.40 -3.15 -52.14
C SER A 449 1.35 -3.39 -51.07
N LYS A 450 1.61 -4.18 -50.00
CA LYS A 450 0.55 -4.67 -49.09
C LYS A 450 0.80 -4.61 -47.58
N ILE A 451 1.94 -4.10 -47.10
CA ILE A 451 2.26 -4.22 -45.67
C ILE A 451 2.91 -2.97 -45.08
N GLY A 452 2.40 -2.53 -43.94
CA GLY A 452 3.04 -1.56 -43.05
C GLY A 452 3.74 -2.29 -41.88
N ALA A 453 5.08 -2.22 -41.81
CA ALA A 453 5.82 -2.60 -40.60
C ALA A 453 5.94 -1.36 -39.72
N PHE A 454 5.43 -1.42 -38.49
CA PHE A 454 5.58 -0.35 -37.53
C PHE A 454 6.62 -0.78 -36.46
N VAL A 455 7.70 0.00 -36.38
CA VAL A 455 8.64 -0.07 -35.27
C VAL A 455 7.99 0.65 -34.08
N THR A 456 7.54 -0.11 -33.06
CA THR A 456 7.04 0.51 -31.84
C THR A 456 8.22 0.91 -30.97
N LYS A 457 8.42 2.20 -30.81
CA LYS A 457 9.38 2.75 -29.86
C LYS A 457 9.07 2.33 -28.43
N PRO A 458 10.06 2.25 -27.54
CA PRO A 458 9.84 2.02 -26.10
C PRO A 458 8.87 3.06 -25.54
N TYR A 459 7.99 2.67 -24.62
CA TYR A 459 6.98 3.57 -24.04
C TYR A 459 7.58 4.82 -23.39
N ALA A 460 8.73 4.70 -22.72
CA ALA A 460 9.41 5.83 -22.14
C ALA A 460 9.86 6.86 -23.21
N GLU A 461 10.29 6.40 -24.39
CA GLU A 461 10.64 7.26 -25.53
C GLU A 461 9.39 7.91 -26.13
N GLN A 462 8.28 7.17 -26.23
CA GLN A 462 7.01 7.70 -26.72
C GLN A 462 6.48 8.81 -25.81
N LEU A 463 6.54 8.62 -24.49
CA LEU A 463 6.16 9.64 -23.52
C LEU A 463 7.02 10.90 -23.64
N ARG A 464 8.34 10.74 -23.80
CA ARG A 464 9.23 11.87 -24.01
C ARG A 464 9.01 12.58 -25.34
N THR A 465 8.63 11.85 -26.38
CA THR A 465 8.25 12.46 -27.67
C THR A 465 6.93 13.21 -27.52
N ALA A 466 5.97 12.68 -26.78
CA ALA A 466 4.68 13.33 -26.54
C ALA A 466 4.82 14.60 -25.66
N PHE A 467 5.73 14.58 -24.70
CA PHE A 467 5.97 15.66 -23.72
C PHE A 467 7.46 15.95 -23.57
N PRO A 468 8.10 16.60 -24.56
CA PRO A 468 9.56 16.74 -24.60
C PRO A 468 10.14 17.56 -23.43
N ASN A 469 9.36 18.47 -22.88
CA ASN A 469 9.78 19.37 -21.80
C ASN A 469 9.19 19.02 -20.43
N ALA A 470 8.43 17.92 -20.30
CA ALA A 470 7.81 17.49 -19.05
C ALA A 470 8.83 16.89 -18.07
N THR A 471 8.50 16.94 -16.79
CA THR A 471 9.23 16.23 -15.74
C THR A 471 8.57 14.88 -15.46
N PHE A 472 9.34 13.79 -15.51
CA PHE A 472 8.87 12.43 -15.29
C PHE A 472 9.28 11.93 -13.92
N VAL A 473 8.35 11.32 -13.19
CA VAL A 473 8.50 10.81 -11.84
C VAL A 473 8.08 9.35 -11.79
N GLY A 474 8.91 8.48 -11.26
CA GLY A 474 8.63 7.06 -11.15
C GLY A 474 8.19 6.66 -9.73
N PHE A 475 7.12 5.86 -9.64
CA PHE A 475 6.66 5.22 -8.39
C PHE A 475 6.71 3.72 -8.58
N THR A 476 7.39 3.01 -7.69
CA THR A 476 7.53 1.56 -7.84
C THR A 476 7.81 0.87 -6.51
N GLY A 477 7.35 -0.39 -6.37
CA GLY A 477 7.74 -1.29 -5.29
C GLY A 477 9.03 -2.08 -5.57
N THR A 478 9.55 -2.01 -6.81
CA THR A 478 10.70 -2.81 -7.26
C THR A 478 11.50 -2.02 -8.30
N PRO A 479 12.31 -1.03 -7.86
CA PRO A 479 13.12 -0.25 -8.80
C PRO A 479 14.20 -1.13 -9.45
N ILE A 480 14.32 -1.01 -10.77
CA ILE A 480 15.37 -1.65 -11.57
C ILE A 480 16.27 -0.57 -12.16
N ALA A 481 17.44 -0.94 -12.68
CA ALA A 481 18.41 0.03 -13.21
C ALA A 481 17.80 0.92 -14.31
N GLU A 482 16.97 0.34 -15.16
CA GLU A 482 16.26 1.05 -16.23
C GLU A 482 15.28 2.10 -15.68
N THR A 483 14.63 1.85 -14.52
CA THR A 483 13.77 2.84 -13.85
C THR A 483 14.57 4.10 -13.52
N ILE A 484 15.74 3.93 -12.94
CA ILE A 484 16.64 5.04 -12.59
C ILE A 484 17.11 5.80 -13.84
N GLN A 485 17.42 5.07 -14.92
CA GLN A 485 17.80 5.72 -16.19
C GLN A 485 16.70 6.61 -16.76
N VAL A 486 15.43 6.19 -16.64
CA VAL A 486 14.29 6.92 -17.18
C VAL A 486 13.84 8.06 -16.28
N PHE A 487 13.65 7.81 -14.99
CA PHE A 487 13.01 8.75 -14.07
C PHE A 487 13.98 9.54 -13.19
N GLY A 488 15.22 9.09 -13.07
CA GLY A 488 16.22 9.65 -12.16
C GLY A 488 16.42 8.80 -10.92
N ASP A 489 17.37 9.23 -10.08
CA ASP A 489 17.78 8.51 -8.86
C ASP A 489 16.62 8.25 -7.90
N ILE A 490 16.83 7.29 -6.99
CA ILE A 490 15.89 7.04 -5.90
C ILE A 490 15.97 8.22 -4.94
N VAL A 491 14.89 8.98 -4.88
CA VAL A 491 14.75 10.18 -4.04
C VAL A 491 14.44 9.80 -2.60
N ASP A 492 13.54 8.84 -2.43
CA ASP A 492 13.19 8.29 -1.13
C ASP A 492 12.83 6.81 -1.23
N ARG A 493 13.03 6.07 -0.13
CA ARG A 493 12.75 4.64 -0.09
C ARG A 493 12.03 4.24 1.19
N TYR A 494 11.00 3.44 1.01
CA TYR A 494 10.29 2.77 2.09
C TYR A 494 10.21 1.28 1.78
N THR A 495 11.04 0.49 2.46
CA THR A 495 11.25 -0.93 2.15
C THR A 495 10.13 -1.81 2.72
N MET A 496 10.08 -3.06 2.26
CA MET A 496 9.14 -4.07 2.78
C MET A 496 9.38 -4.35 4.27
N GLN A 497 10.66 -4.37 4.71
CA GLN A 497 11.01 -4.57 6.13
C GLN A 497 10.50 -3.41 6.99
N GLN A 498 10.73 -2.17 6.56
CA GLN A 498 10.18 -1.01 7.26
C GLN A 498 8.66 -1.07 7.37
N ALA A 499 7.97 -1.55 6.32
CA ALA A 499 6.51 -1.69 6.35
C ALA A 499 6.04 -2.77 7.33
N VAL A 500 6.81 -3.83 7.53
CA VAL A 500 6.57 -4.88 8.55
C VAL A 500 6.84 -4.32 9.94
N ASP A 501 8.00 -3.68 10.15
CA ASP A 501 8.39 -3.08 11.43
C ASP A 501 7.40 -2.01 11.91
N ASP A 502 6.73 -1.34 10.96
CA ASP A 502 5.71 -0.33 11.20
C ASP A 502 4.29 -0.91 11.33
N ASP A 503 4.14 -2.24 11.28
CA ASP A 503 2.85 -2.94 11.27
C ASP A 503 1.88 -2.43 10.17
N ILE A 504 2.43 -1.96 9.05
CA ILE A 504 1.65 -1.59 7.86
C ILE A 504 1.35 -2.82 7.00
N THR A 505 2.30 -3.75 6.95
CA THR A 505 2.15 -5.05 6.30
C THR A 505 2.52 -6.16 7.26
N LYS A 506 2.03 -7.36 6.98
CA LYS A 506 2.41 -8.56 7.75
C LYS A 506 3.67 -9.18 7.19
N ASP A 507 4.42 -9.81 8.08
CA ASP A 507 5.58 -10.61 7.68
C ASP A 507 5.16 -11.84 6.86
N ILE A 508 6.10 -12.40 6.11
CA ILE A 508 5.85 -13.49 5.17
C ILE A 508 6.64 -14.72 5.59
N LYS A 509 5.92 -15.82 5.83
CA LYS A 509 6.51 -17.13 6.09
C LYS A 509 6.59 -17.96 4.83
N TYR A 510 7.76 -18.50 4.56
CA TYR A 510 8.02 -19.38 3.44
C TYR A 510 8.03 -20.85 3.87
N ILE A 511 7.22 -21.68 3.23
CA ILE A 511 7.07 -23.11 3.54
C ILE A 511 7.38 -23.92 2.27
N PRO A 512 8.55 -24.57 2.18
CA PRO A 512 8.87 -25.44 1.06
C PRO A 512 8.10 -26.77 1.18
N ARG A 513 7.42 -27.15 0.09
CA ARG A 513 6.69 -28.43 -0.01
C ARG A 513 7.01 -29.24 -1.26
N ILE A 514 8.19 -29.07 -1.82
CA ILE A 514 8.66 -29.77 -3.04
C ILE A 514 8.56 -31.29 -2.88
N ALA A 515 9.02 -31.82 -1.74
CA ALA A 515 9.01 -33.25 -1.44
C ALA A 515 7.61 -33.88 -1.44
N LYS A 516 6.56 -33.08 -1.18
CA LYS A 516 5.17 -33.55 -1.15
C LYS A 516 4.62 -33.89 -2.54
N VAL A 517 5.17 -33.30 -3.59
CA VAL A 517 4.75 -33.54 -4.99
C VAL A 517 5.68 -34.43 -5.76
N THR A 518 6.69 -35.01 -5.12
CA THR A 518 7.68 -35.99 -5.64
C THR A 518 8.21 -35.60 -7.01
N LEU A 519 9.08 -34.59 -7.03
CA LEU A 519 9.93 -34.36 -8.18
C LEU A 519 11.15 -35.31 -8.04
N ASP A 520 11.42 -36.10 -9.07
CA ASP A 520 12.66 -36.83 -9.20
C ASP A 520 13.85 -35.87 -9.04
N SER A 521 14.93 -36.29 -8.38
CA SER A 521 16.13 -35.48 -8.18
C SER A 521 16.70 -34.92 -9.49
N GLN A 522 16.53 -35.64 -10.60
CA GLN A 522 16.89 -35.17 -11.92
C GLN A 522 15.98 -34.03 -12.39
N LYS A 523 14.70 -34.08 -12.10
CA LYS A 523 13.72 -33.06 -12.43
C LYS A 523 13.92 -31.76 -11.60
N VAL A 524 14.31 -31.91 -10.34
CA VAL A 524 14.70 -30.74 -9.49
C VAL A 524 15.91 -30.03 -10.09
N LYS A 525 16.91 -30.82 -10.55
CA LYS A 525 18.11 -30.24 -11.18
C LYS A 525 17.79 -29.55 -12.51
N GLU A 526 16.89 -30.10 -13.32
CA GLU A 526 16.41 -29.43 -14.55
C GLU A 526 15.72 -28.09 -14.26
N ILE A 527 14.99 -27.99 -13.15
CA ILE A 527 14.38 -26.77 -12.68
C ILE A 527 15.46 -25.76 -12.26
N GLU A 528 16.46 -26.17 -11.50
CA GLU A 528 17.58 -25.33 -11.08
C GLU A 528 18.42 -24.87 -12.28
N ASP A 529 18.72 -25.73 -13.23
CA ASP A 529 19.43 -25.40 -14.47
C ASP A 529 18.66 -24.41 -15.34
N TYR A 530 17.33 -24.54 -15.42
CA TYR A 530 16.47 -23.58 -16.09
C TYR A 530 16.59 -22.19 -15.44
N TYR A 531 16.53 -22.12 -14.13
CA TYR A 531 16.66 -20.84 -13.40
C TYR A 531 18.04 -20.21 -13.56
N THR A 532 19.09 -21.01 -13.59
CA THR A 532 20.46 -20.54 -13.78
C THR A 532 20.64 -19.92 -15.17
N LYS A 533 20.11 -20.56 -16.20
CA LYS A 533 20.15 -20.07 -17.58
C LYS A 533 19.29 -18.83 -17.82
N CYS A 534 18.16 -18.70 -17.13
CA CYS A 534 17.33 -17.51 -17.21
C CYS A 534 17.91 -16.30 -16.47
N ALA A 535 18.88 -16.50 -15.58
CA ALA A 535 19.53 -15.42 -14.81
C ALA A 535 20.66 -14.74 -15.59
N GLU A 536 21.22 -15.38 -16.62
CA GLU A 536 22.28 -14.84 -17.48
C GLU A 536 21.66 -13.94 -18.55
N GLU A 537 21.75 -12.62 -18.35
CA GLU A 537 21.36 -11.59 -19.33
C GLU A 537 22.52 -11.36 -20.33
N GLY A 538 22.27 -11.68 -21.59
CA GLY A 538 23.25 -11.51 -22.66
C GLY A 538 23.21 -12.68 -23.67
N ALA A 539 22.07 -13.32 -23.81
CA ALA A 539 21.89 -14.58 -24.51
C ALA A 539 22.16 -14.51 -26.01
N THR A 540 23.01 -15.38 -26.49
CA THR A 540 23.19 -15.70 -27.92
C THR A 540 21.99 -16.49 -28.46
N GLU A 541 21.84 -16.64 -29.79
CA GLU A 541 20.77 -17.45 -30.40
C GLU A 541 20.75 -18.90 -29.88
N THR A 542 21.90 -19.46 -29.54
CA THR A 542 22.03 -20.78 -28.91
C THR A 542 21.47 -20.81 -27.49
N ASP A 543 21.62 -19.76 -26.74
CA ASP A 543 21.08 -19.63 -25.37
C ASP A 543 19.56 -19.47 -25.37
N ILE A 544 19.01 -18.78 -26.36
CA ILE A 544 17.55 -18.66 -26.57
C ILE A 544 16.93 -20.02 -26.92
N ALA A 545 17.60 -20.81 -27.76
CA ALA A 545 17.13 -22.16 -28.13
C ALA A 545 17.22 -23.12 -26.93
N ALA A 546 18.31 -23.09 -26.16
CA ALA A 546 18.48 -23.89 -24.95
C ALA A 546 17.46 -23.49 -23.87
N SER A 547 17.19 -22.21 -23.70
CA SER A 547 16.16 -21.68 -22.79
C SER A 547 14.76 -22.13 -23.19
N LYS A 548 14.41 -22.13 -24.48
CA LYS A 548 13.12 -22.64 -24.99
C LYS A 548 12.96 -24.14 -24.72
N LYS A 549 14.03 -24.94 -24.92
CA LYS A 549 14.01 -26.37 -24.65
C LYS A 549 13.86 -26.69 -23.17
N ALA A 550 14.56 -25.95 -22.29
CA ALA A 550 14.46 -26.08 -20.85
C ALA A 550 13.06 -25.67 -20.35
N MET A 551 12.49 -24.61 -20.93
CA MET A 551 11.13 -24.16 -20.64
C MET A 551 10.08 -25.23 -21.04
N SER A 552 10.24 -25.89 -22.21
CA SER A 552 9.33 -26.96 -22.66
C SER A 552 9.43 -28.19 -21.77
N ALA A 553 10.62 -28.56 -21.32
CA ALA A 553 10.81 -29.67 -20.38
C ALA A 553 10.18 -29.39 -19.03
N MET A 554 10.39 -28.19 -18.50
CA MET A 554 9.74 -27.72 -17.27
C MET A 554 8.21 -27.78 -17.35
N GLU A 555 7.65 -27.33 -18.47
CA GLU A 555 6.21 -27.33 -18.69
C GLU A 555 5.61 -28.75 -18.71
N GLN A 556 6.33 -29.72 -19.25
CA GLN A 556 5.93 -31.13 -19.19
C GLN A 556 5.93 -31.65 -17.76
N ILE A 557 6.96 -31.33 -16.98
CA ILE A 557 7.06 -31.70 -15.56
C ILE A 557 5.91 -31.11 -14.75
N LEU A 558 5.61 -29.84 -14.92
CA LEU A 558 4.54 -29.15 -14.17
C LEU A 558 3.14 -29.61 -14.57
N GLY A 559 2.98 -30.13 -15.80
CA GLY A 559 1.73 -30.70 -16.33
C GLY A 559 1.49 -32.15 -16.05
N ASP A 560 2.42 -32.87 -15.39
CA ASP A 560 2.30 -34.29 -15.07
C ASP A 560 1.07 -34.59 -14.21
N GLU A 561 0.23 -35.54 -14.66
CA GLU A 561 -1.07 -35.78 -14.04
C GLU A 561 -0.97 -36.31 -12.60
N GLU A 562 -0.02 -37.20 -12.31
CA GLU A 562 0.18 -37.75 -10.97
C GLU A 562 0.69 -36.70 -10.02
N ARG A 563 1.59 -35.82 -10.50
CA ARG A 563 2.06 -34.66 -9.75
C ARG A 563 0.92 -33.70 -9.41
N LEU A 564 0.07 -33.39 -10.38
CA LEU A 564 -1.08 -32.49 -10.16
C LEU A 564 -2.10 -33.08 -9.17
N GLU A 565 -2.30 -34.38 -9.14
CA GLU A 565 -3.17 -35.05 -8.17
C GLU A 565 -2.60 -34.95 -6.75
N ARG A 566 -1.29 -35.18 -6.57
CA ARG A 566 -0.61 -35.00 -5.29
C ARG A 566 -0.62 -33.53 -4.83
N LEU A 567 -0.40 -32.60 -5.76
CA LEU A 567 -0.47 -31.16 -5.50
C LEU A 567 -1.86 -30.76 -4.99
N ALA A 568 -2.92 -31.22 -5.67
CA ALA A 568 -4.29 -30.94 -5.25
C ALA A 568 -4.57 -31.52 -3.85
N ALA A 569 -4.16 -32.76 -3.60
CA ALA A 569 -4.35 -33.44 -2.32
C ALA A 569 -3.61 -32.70 -1.19
N ASP A 570 -2.37 -32.29 -1.39
CA ASP A 570 -1.61 -31.54 -0.37
C ASP A 570 -2.22 -30.16 -0.09
N ILE A 571 -2.68 -29.43 -1.10
CA ILE A 571 -3.35 -28.15 -0.92
C ILE A 571 -4.66 -28.31 -0.13
N ILE A 572 -5.46 -29.36 -0.45
CA ILE A 572 -6.71 -29.63 0.29
C ILE A 572 -6.41 -29.85 1.77
N VAL A 573 -5.49 -30.75 2.09
CA VAL A 573 -5.12 -31.08 3.47
C VAL A 573 -4.58 -29.85 4.20
N HIS A 574 -3.66 -29.12 3.60
CA HIS A 574 -3.04 -27.96 4.22
C HIS A 574 -4.05 -26.83 4.44
N TYR A 575 -4.86 -26.49 3.43
CA TYR A 575 -5.81 -25.40 3.53
C TYR A 575 -6.92 -25.68 4.55
N THR A 576 -7.48 -26.91 4.53
CA THR A 576 -8.51 -27.32 5.48
C THR A 576 -8.00 -27.27 6.91
N ALA A 577 -6.85 -27.90 7.19
CA ALA A 577 -6.23 -27.85 8.52
C ALA A 577 -5.91 -26.41 8.98
N SER A 578 -5.49 -25.54 8.07
CA SER A 578 -5.20 -24.15 8.38
C SER A 578 -6.46 -23.35 8.76
N CYS A 579 -7.60 -23.61 8.12
CA CYS A 579 -8.89 -23.01 8.47
C CYS A 579 -9.40 -23.54 9.81
N GLU A 580 -9.29 -24.84 10.08
CA GLU A 580 -9.67 -25.46 11.34
C GLU A 580 -8.88 -24.94 12.54
N ASN A 581 -7.58 -24.64 12.35
CA ASN A 581 -6.72 -24.08 13.39
C ASN A 581 -7.07 -22.63 13.78
N LYS A 582 -7.80 -21.91 12.95
CA LYS A 582 -8.23 -20.51 13.20
C LYS A 582 -9.70 -20.32 12.85
N PRO A 583 -10.62 -20.89 13.62
CA PRO A 583 -12.04 -20.80 13.36
C PRO A 583 -12.50 -19.32 13.42
N GLY A 584 -13.37 -18.92 12.52
CA GLY A 584 -13.93 -17.58 12.45
C GLY A 584 -13.01 -16.52 11.81
N VAL A 585 -11.76 -16.82 11.51
CA VAL A 585 -10.87 -15.93 10.76
C VAL A 585 -10.99 -16.20 9.26
N VAL A 586 -11.36 -15.16 8.50
CA VAL A 586 -11.45 -15.29 7.05
C VAL A 586 -10.06 -15.47 6.45
N GLN A 587 -9.84 -16.57 5.75
CA GLN A 587 -8.58 -16.93 5.11
C GLN A 587 -8.82 -17.30 3.65
N LYS A 588 -8.27 -16.50 2.72
CA LYS A 588 -8.33 -16.80 1.29
C LYS A 588 -6.97 -17.29 0.78
N ALA A 589 -7.03 -18.04 -0.32
CA ALA A 589 -5.86 -18.64 -0.93
C ALA A 589 -5.78 -18.36 -2.43
N MET A 590 -4.56 -18.25 -2.94
CA MET A 590 -4.28 -18.11 -4.37
C MET A 590 -3.30 -19.20 -4.79
N VAL A 591 -3.67 -19.98 -5.80
CA VAL A 591 -2.80 -20.98 -6.42
C VAL A 591 -2.27 -20.41 -7.74
N VAL A 592 -0.96 -20.28 -7.88
CA VAL A 592 -0.32 -19.70 -9.07
C VAL A 592 0.25 -20.81 -9.92
N CYS A 593 -0.31 -21.00 -11.12
CA CYS A 593 0.11 -22.03 -12.06
C CYS A 593 0.92 -21.44 -13.24
N SER A 594 1.74 -22.27 -13.87
CA SER A 594 2.60 -21.86 -14.98
C SER A 594 1.83 -21.58 -16.27
N LYS A 595 0.84 -22.41 -16.59
CA LYS A 595 0.01 -22.34 -17.81
C LYS A 595 -1.48 -22.53 -17.51
N ARG A 596 -2.32 -22.12 -18.47
CA ARG A 596 -3.78 -22.26 -18.38
C ARG A 596 -4.20 -23.72 -18.37
N GLU A 597 -3.60 -24.52 -19.23
CA GLU A 597 -3.85 -25.94 -19.34
C GLU A 597 -3.53 -26.66 -18.03
N THR A 598 -2.37 -26.36 -17.42
CA THR A 598 -1.95 -26.88 -16.11
C THR A 598 -2.92 -26.48 -15.01
N GLY A 599 -3.32 -25.19 -14.97
CA GLY A 599 -4.28 -24.68 -13.99
C GLY A 599 -5.66 -25.32 -14.14
N TYR A 600 -6.12 -25.56 -15.37
CA TYR A 600 -7.39 -26.23 -15.64
C TYR A 600 -7.33 -27.72 -15.27
N ALA A 601 -6.24 -28.42 -15.62
CA ALA A 601 -6.01 -29.82 -15.21
C ALA A 601 -6.00 -29.94 -13.67
N LEU A 602 -5.31 -29.05 -12.97
CA LEU A 602 -5.32 -28.98 -11.52
C LEU A 602 -6.74 -28.77 -10.95
N LEU A 603 -7.53 -27.87 -11.54
CA LEU A 603 -8.93 -27.66 -11.16
C LEU A 603 -9.77 -28.95 -11.28
N GLN A 604 -9.55 -29.76 -12.33
CA GLN A 604 -10.23 -31.05 -12.48
C GLN A 604 -9.81 -32.05 -11.40
N LYS A 605 -8.54 -32.04 -10.96
CA LYS A 605 -8.08 -32.85 -9.82
C LYS A 605 -8.77 -32.43 -8.51
N PHE A 606 -8.90 -31.13 -8.25
CA PHE A 606 -9.71 -30.64 -7.11
C PHE A 606 -11.16 -31.11 -7.19
N ARG A 607 -11.79 -31.06 -8.36
CA ARG A 607 -13.18 -31.51 -8.54
C ARG A 607 -13.35 -32.98 -8.23
N LYS A 608 -12.36 -33.81 -8.57
CA LYS A 608 -12.38 -35.25 -8.27
C LYS A 608 -12.16 -35.52 -6.77
N LEU A 609 -11.21 -34.84 -6.14
CA LEU A 609 -10.78 -35.11 -4.76
C LEU A 609 -11.69 -34.43 -3.70
N GLN A 610 -12.26 -33.25 -4.01
CA GLN A 610 -13.06 -32.44 -3.09
C GLN A 610 -14.25 -31.85 -3.84
N PRO A 611 -15.27 -32.67 -4.20
CA PRO A 611 -16.42 -32.22 -4.98
C PRO A 611 -17.25 -31.13 -4.28
N ASP A 612 -17.32 -31.15 -2.94
CA ASP A 612 -18.09 -30.19 -2.14
C ASP A 612 -17.60 -28.75 -2.32
N TRP A 613 -16.34 -28.53 -2.71
CA TRP A 613 -15.81 -27.20 -3.00
C TRP A 613 -16.39 -26.58 -4.29
N PHE A 614 -17.10 -27.36 -5.09
CA PHE A 614 -17.73 -26.90 -6.33
C PHE A 614 -19.24 -26.65 -6.17
N GLU A 615 -19.77 -26.87 -4.96
CA GLU A 615 -21.13 -26.45 -4.64
C GLU A 615 -21.20 -24.95 -4.45
N GLU A 616 -22.22 -24.31 -5.03
CA GLU A 616 -22.42 -22.87 -4.92
C GLU A 616 -23.14 -22.51 -3.62
N ARG A 617 -22.47 -21.74 -2.78
CA ARG A 617 -22.98 -21.22 -1.52
C ARG A 617 -22.70 -19.72 -1.43
N LYS A 618 -23.50 -18.96 -0.70
CA LYS A 618 -23.27 -17.52 -0.47
C LYS A 618 -22.04 -17.29 0.40
N ALA A 619 -21.99 -17.98 1.53
CA ALA A 619 -20.91 -17.89 2.50
C ALA A 619 -20.55 -19.29 3.03
N PRO A 620 -19.35 -19.47 3.59
CA PRO A 620 -18.98 -20.67 4.33
C PRO A 620 -19.84 -20.84 5.58
N GLU A 621 -20.06 -22.07 6.00
CA GLU A 621 -20.89 -22.40 7.18
C GLU A 621 -20.21 -22.01 8.51
N ASP A 622 -18.91 -21.93 8.52
CA ASP A 622 -18.04 -21.61 9.67
C ASP A 622 -17.91 -20.10 9.95
N TYR A 623 -18.52 -19.23 9.13
CA TYR A 623 -18.44 -17.79 9.31
C TYR A 623 -19.75 -17.18 9.83
N VAL A 624 -19.64 -16.30 10.82
CA VAL A 624 -20.74 -15.43 11.25
C VAL A 624 -20.74 -14.19 10.35
N VAL A 625 -21.67 -14.17 9.38
CA VAL A 625 -21.75 -13.07 8.39
C VAL A 625 -22.79 -12.05 8.84
N PRO A 626 -22.47 -10.75 8.90
CA PRO A 626 -23.44 -9.69 9.16
C PRO A 626 -24.61 -9.73 8.17
N GLU A 627 -25.83 -9.50 8.64
CA GLU A 627 -27.04 -9.62 7.83
C GLU A 627 -27.04 -8.72 6.58
N LYS A 628 -26.49 -7.53 6.70
CA LYS A 628 -26.33 -6.58 5.59
C LYS A 628 -25.44 -7.17 4.49
N GLU A 629 -24.29 -7.73 4.86
CA GLU A 629 -23.33 -8.32 3.93
C GLU A 629 -23.87 -9.60 3.29
N MET A 630 -24.55 -10.45 4.06
CA MET A 630 -25.18 -11.67 3.53
C MET A 630 -26.17 -11.40 2.39
N LYS A 631 -26.85 -10.23 2.39
CA LYS A 631 -27.75 -9.83 1.30
C LYS A 631 -27.02 -9.50 0.01
N GLU A 632 -25.79 -9.02 0.10
CA GLU A 632 -24.95 -8.62 -1.05
C GLU A 632 -24.15 -9.79 -1.63
N LEU A 633 -24.02 -10.91 -0.90
CA LEU A 633 -23.26 -12.07 -1.34
C LEU A 633 -24.01 -12.83 -2.44
N VAL A 634 -23.25 -13.21 -3.47
CA VAL A 634 -23.69 -14.05 -4.59
C VAL A 634 -23.23 -15.49 -4.35
N PRO A 635 -24.06 -16.52 -4.63
CA PRO A 635 -23.64 -17.91 -4.55
C PRO A 635 -22.42 -18.18 -5.43
N MET A 636 -21.36 -18.78 -4.86
CA MET A 636 -20.10 -19.11 -5.52
C MET A 636 -19.54 -20.45 -5.04
N PRO A 637 -18.82 -21.19 -5.88
CA PRO A 637 -18.05 -22.33 -5.42
C PRO A 637 -16.88 -21.88 -4.53
N THR A 638 -16.38 -22.74 -3.67
CA THR A 638 -15.20 -22.47 -2.81
C THR A 638 -13.95 -22.21 -3.65
N ILE A 639 -13.81 -22.89 -4.77
CA ILE A 639 -12.66 -22.81 -5.68
C ILE A 639 -13.09 -22.52 -7.11
N ALA A 640 -12.37 -21.59 -7.77
CA ALA A 640 -12.53 -21.36 -9.20
C ALA A 640 -11.20 -20.94 -9.85
N MET A 641 -11.12 -21.10 -11.17
CA MET A 641 -9.97 -20.64 -11.96
C MET A 641 -10.30 -19.35 -12.71
N VAL A 642 -9.32 -18.43 -12.72
CA VAL A 642 -9.38 -17.16 -13.45
C VAL A 642 -8.19 -17.08 -14.41
N ALA A 643 -8.47 -17.05 -15.70
CA ALA A 643 -7.49 -16.86 -16.77
C ALA A 643 -8.14 -16.24 -18.01
N THR A 644 -7.34 -15.67 -18.90
CA THR A 644 -7.81 -15.20 -20.21
C THR A 644 -8.05 -16.36 -21.16
N ARG A 645 -9.13 -16.30 -21.94
CA ARG A 645 -9.38 -17.28 -23.02
C ARG A 645 -8.34 -17.18 -24.13
N GLY A 646 -7.95 -18.31 -24.66
CA GLY A 646 -7.12 -18.42 -25.86
C GLY A 646 -7.92 -19.00 -27.04
N LYS A 647 -7.56 -18.61 -28.25
CA LYS A 647 -8.22 -19.13 -29.47
C LYS A 647 -8.02 -20.67 -29.66
N ASN A 648 -6.99 -21.21 -29.07
CA ASN A 648 -6.61 -22.62 -29.19
C ASN A 648 -6.96 -23.44 -27.92
N ASP A 649 -7.74 -22.86 -27.00
CA ASP A 649 -8.14 -23.58 -25.79
C ASP A 649 -9.08 -24.75 -26.15
N VAL A 650 -8.95 -25.87 -25.42
CA VAL A 650 -9.90 -26.97 -25.52
C VAL A 650 -11.29 -26.46 -25.15
N LYS A 651 -12.32 -26.92 -25.87
CA LYS A 651 -13.68 -26.40 -25.76
C LYS A 651 -14.17 -26.32 -24.32
N ASP A 652 -14.00 -27.36 -23.52
CA ASP A 652 -14.46 -27.39 -22.12
C ASP A 652 -13.79 -26.31 -21.24
N MET A 653 -12.48 -26.08 -21.44
CA MET A 653 -11.74 -25.03 -20.77
C MET A 653 -12.18 -23.65 -21.26
N PHE A 654 -12.36 -23.51 -22.58
CA PHE A 654 -12.80 -22.26 -23.19
C PHE A 654 -14.18 -21.84 -22.65
N ASP A 655 -15.13 -22.78 -22.59
CA ASP A 655 -16.48 -22.55 -22.07
C ASP A 655 -16.45 -22.27 -20.57
N TYR A 656 -15.64 -22.98 -19.81
CA TYR A 656 -15.46 -22.77 -18.37
C TYR A 656 -14.90 -21.38 -18.05
N LEU A 657 -13.86 -20.91 -18.74
CA LEU A 657 -13.24 -19.61 -18.46
C LEU A 657 -14.18 -18.43 -18.70
N GLY A 658 -15.15 -18.56 -19.60
CA GLY A 658 -16.16 -17.55 -19.81
C GLY A 658 -15.62 -16.26 -20.42
N ASP A 659 -16.41 -15.22 -20.39
CA ASP A 659 -16.10 -13.90 -20.94
C ASP A 659 -15.57 -12.92 -19.86
N LYS A 660 -15.32 -11.66 -20.27
CA LYS A 660 -14.89 -10.60 -19.34
C LYS A 660 -15.91 -10.33 -18.23
N LYS A 661 -17.22 -10.56 -18.47
CA LYS A 661 -18.25 -10.36 -17.44
C LYS A 661 -18.12 -11.40 -16.34
N ARG A 662 -17.89 -12.68 -16.69
CA ARG A 662 -17.62 -13.76 -15.73
C ARG A 662 -16.36 -13.46 -14.91
N THR A 663 -15.26 -13.08 -15.57
CA THR A 663 -14.03 -12.69 -14.87
C THR A 663 -14.27 -11.58 -13.86
N LYS A 664 -15.06 -10.57 -14.23
CA LYS A 664 -15.40 -9.45 -13.34
C LYS A 664 -16.30 -9.87 -12.18
N ALA A 665 -17.24 -10.77 -12.42
CA ALA A 665 -18.08 -11.34 -11.36
C ALA A 665 -17.25 -12.12 -10.34
N LEU A 666 -16.31 -12.99 -10.81
CA LEU A 666 -15.39 -13.71 -9.94
C LEU A 666 -14.46 -12.76 -9.17
N GLU A 667 -13.98 -11.69 -9.80
CA GLU A 667 -13.17 -10.67 -9.13
C GLU A 667 -13.94 -10.01 -7.98
N ASN A 668 -15.16 -9.58 -8.24
CA ASN A 668 -16.00 -8.95 -7.23
C ASN A 668 -16.28 -9.91 -6.07
N ALA A 669 -16.64 -11.17 -6.37
CA ALA A 669 -16.89 -12.18 -5.36
C ALA A 669 -15.64 -12.52 -4.53
N PHE A 670 -14.46 -12.60 -5.14
CA PHE A 670 -13.23 -12.89 -4.41
C PHE A 670 -12.81 -11.72 -3.50
N LYS A 671 -13.16 -10.49 -3.86
CA LYS A 671 -12.93 -9.30 -3.02
C LYS A 671 -13.89 -9.20 -1.86
N GLN A 672 -15.08 -9.78 -1.95
CA GLN A 672 -16.04 -9.83 -0.83
C GLN A 672 -15.51 -10.76 0.26
N GLU A 673 -15.31 -10.23 1.44
CA GLU A 673 -14.68 -10.88 2.58
C GLU A 673 -15.32 -12.24 2.88
N TYR A 674 -16.61 -12.29 3.12
CA TYR A 674 -17.36 -13.48 3.54
C TYR A 674 -17.87 -14.35 2.40
N SER A 675 -17.51 -14.06 1.13
CA SER A 675 -17.91 -14.91 0.01
C SER A 675 -17.39 -16.33 0.17
N ASN A 676 -18.22 -17.33 -0.20
CA ASN A 676 -17.80 -18.73 -0.26
C ASN A 676 -16.62 -18.95 -1.23
N PHE A 677 -16.36 -18.02 -2.16
CA PHE A 677 -15.19 -18.11 -3.05
C PHE A 677 -13.90 -17.80 -2.30
N ARG A 678 -13.22 -18.84 -1.83
CA ARG A 678 -12.04 -18.76 -0.95
C ARG A 678 -10.73 -19.08 -1.63
N ILE A 679 -10.72 -19.92 -2.69
CA ILE A 679 -9.51 -20.35 -3.37
C ILE A 679 -9.60 -19.99 -4.84
N VAL A 680 -8.60 -19.24 -5.34
CA VAL A 680 -8.51 -18.93 -6.77
C VAL A 680 -7.29 -19.56 -7.39
N ILE A 681 -7.45 -20.19 -8.56
CA ILE A 681 -6.34 -20.65 -9.41
C ILE A 681 -6.11 -19.58 -10.47
N VAL A 682 -4.88 -19.08 -10.57
CA VAL A 682 -4.47 -18.02 -11.52
C VAL A 682 -3.20 -18.43 -12.27
N VAL A 683 -2.99 -17.79 -13.42
CA VAL A 683 -1.77 -17.99 -14.23
C VAL A 683 -0.95 -16.70 -14.27
N ASP A 684 -1.48 -15.63 -14.84
CA ASP A 684 -0.86 -14.30 -14.90
C ASP A 684 -1.76 -13.19 -14.37
N MET A 685 -3.06 -13.44 -14.36
CA MET A 685 -4.05 -12.50 -13.84
C MET A 685 -4.00 -12.47 -12.31
N TRP A 686 -4.27 -11.30 -11.72
CA TRP A 686 -4.35 -11.05 -10.28
C TRP A 686 -3.03 -11.21 -9.50
N ILE A 687 -1.97 -11.72 -10.13
CA ILE A 687 -0.64 -11.81 -9.53
C ILE A 687 -0.11 -10.42 -9.16
N THR A 688 -0.50 -9.40 -9.96
CA THR A 688 -0.07 -8.02 -9.77
C THR A 688 -1.26 -7.08 -9.83
N GLY A 689 -1.25 -6.03 -9.00
CA GLY A 689 -2.31 -5.00 -9.00
C GLY A 689 -3.65 -5.42 -8.36
N PHE A 690 -3.74 -6.63 -7.79
CA PHE A 690 -4.94 -7.17 -7.16
C PHE A 690 -4.82 -7.09 -5.63
N ASP A 691 -5.80 -6.51 -4.95
CA ASP A 691 -5.77 -6.29 -3.51
C ASP A 691 -6.93 -6.99 -2.80
N VAL A 692 -6.58 -7.94 -1.92
CA VAL A 692 -7.50 -8.70 -1.07
C VAL A 692 -6.83 -8.91 0.29
N PRO A 693 -7.14 -8.12 1.31
CA PRO A 693 -6.48 -8.15 2.62
C PRO A 693 -6.51 -9.53 3.30
N CYS A 694 -7.64 -10.23 3.21
CA CYS A 694 -7.81 -11.58 3.79
C CYS A 694 -7.09 -12.71 2.99
N LEU A 695 -6.37 -12.40 1.89
CA LEU A 695 -5.54 -13.36 1.19
C LEU A 695 -4.35 -13.75 2.07
N THR A 696 -4.36 -14.97 2.58
CA THR A 696 -3.40 -15.48 3.58
C THR A 696 -2.38 -16.44 2.97
N TYR A 697 -2.82 -17.31 2.04
CA TYR A 697 -1.99 -18.36 1.46
C TYR A 697 -1.73 -18.14 -0.02
N LEU A 698 -0.46 -18.23 -0.41
CA LEU A 698 -0.02 -18.28 -1.80
C LEU A 698 0.62 -19.64 -2.07
N TYR A 699 -0.05 -20.49 -2.82
CA TYR A 699 0.46 -21.78 -3.28
C TYR A 699 1.17 -21.58 -4.62
N ASN A 700 2.50 -21.67 -4.62
CA ASN A 700 3.30 -21.38 -5.79
C ASN A 700 3.65 -22.63 -6.56
N ASP A 701 3.07 -22.79 -7.75
CA ASP A 701 3.38 -23.81 -8.75
C ASP A 701 3.87 -23.19 -10.07
N LYS A 702 4.54 -22.04 -9.96
CA LYS A 702 5.08 -21.30 -11.10
C LYS A 702 6.49 -20.83 -10.83
N PRO A 703 7.43 -20.99 -11.78
CA PRO A 703 8.77 -20.44 -11.68
C PRO A 703 8.74 -18.90 -11.77
N LEU A 704 8.51 -18.24 -10.65
CA LEU A 704 8.50 -16.80 -10.54
C LEU A 704 9.93 -16.23 -10.49
N GLN A 705 10.15 -15.07 -11.13
CA GLN A 705 11.46 -14.44 -11.22
C GLN A 705 11.43 -12.97 -10.83
N LYS A 706 12.57 -12.50 -10.25
CA LYS A 706 12.86 -11.09 -10.01
C LYS A 706 11.67 -10.28 -9.45
N HIS A 707 11.29 -9.20 -10.12
CA HIS A 707 10.22 -8.29 -9.70
C HIS A 707 8.84 -8.96 -9.65
N THR A 708 8.54 -9.90 -10.56
CA THR A 708 7.26 -10.64 -10.55
C THR A 708 7.13 -11.48 -9.27
N LEU A 709 8.24 -12.06 -8.80
CA LEU A 709 8.26 -12.81 -7.54
C LEU A 709 7.89 -11.89 -6.35
N VAL A 710 8.56 -10.76 -6.20
CA VAL A 710 8.28 -9.81 -5.10
C VAL A 710 6.84 -9.30 -5.14
N GLN A 711 6.32 -9.02 -6.33
CA GLN A 711 4.93 -8.57 -6.50
C GLN A 711 3.90 -9.65 -6.15
N THR A 712 4.19 -10.90 -6.51
CA THR A 712 3.31 -12.03 -6.19
C THR A 712 3.31 -12.30 -4.69
N VAL A 713 4.49 -12.33 -4.09
CA VAL A 713 4.71 -12.53 -2.65
C VAL A 713 4.00 -11.44 -1.84
N SER A 714 4.05 -10.18 -2.29
CA SER A 714 3.39 -9.07 -1.62
C SER A 714 1.85 -9.09 -1.70
N ARG A 715 1.24 -10.10 -2.31
CA ARG A 715 -0.23 -10.27 -2.25
C ARG A 715 -0.70 -10.76 -0.89
N VAL A 716 0.12 -11.58 -0.21
CA VAL A 716 -0.24 -12.18 1.08
C VAL A 716 0.23 -11.36 2.30
N ASN A 717 0.97 -10.28 2.12
CA ASN A 717 1.48 -9.49 3.24
C ASN A 717 0.53 -8.39 3.76
N ARG A 718 -0.72 -8.36 3.30
CA ARG A 718 -1.70 -7.35 3.75
C ARG A 718 -2.12 -7.58 5.18
N LYS A 719 -2.28 -6.49 5.94
CA LYS A 719 -2.86 -6.50 7.27
C LYS A 719 -4.35 -6.87 7.18
N TYR A 720 -4.77 -7.78 8.06
CA TYR A 720 -6.16 -8.20 8.16
C TYR A 720 -6.43 -8.75 9.57
N PRO A 721 -7.60 -8.54 10.18
CA PRO A 721 -7.93 -9.03 11.51
C PRO A 721 -7.72 -10.54 11.64
N GLY A 722 -7.02 -10.97 12.69
CA GLY A 722 -6.71 -12.38 12.93
C GLY A 722 -5.63 -13.00 12.06
N LYS A 723 -5.05 -12.23 11.12
CA LYS A 723 -3.96 -12.67 10.24
C LYS A 723 -2.61 -12.29 10.85
N ASP A 724 -1.83 -13.29 11.27
CA ASP A 724 -0.49 -13.06 11.84
C ASP A 724 0.57 -12.91 10.76
N PHE A 725 0.54 -13.74 9.73
CA PHE A 725 1.51 -13.82 8.64
C PHE A 725 0.84 -13.98 7.28
N GLY A 726 1.58 -13.62 6.21
CA GLY A 726 1.32 -14.16 4.89
C GLY A 726 2.13 -15.45 4.68
N TYR A 727 1.55 -16.45 4.03
CA TYR A 727 2.24 -17.73 3.81
C TYR A 727 2.48 -17.98 2.33
N ILE A 728 3.73 -18.33 2.01
CA ILE A 728 4.09 -18.80 0.67
C ILE A 728 4.42 -20.29 0.77
N ILE A 729 3.58 -21.09 0.18
CA ILE A 729 3.75 -22.55 0.08
C ILE A 729 4.31 -22.84 -1.29
N ASP A 730 5.56 -23.30 -1.35
CA ASP A 730 6.29 -23.43 -2.60
C ASP A 730 6.53 -24.89 -2.99
N TYR A 731 6.06 -25.24 -4.18
CA TYR A 731 6.21 -26.58 -4.78
C TYR A 731 7.28 -26.65 -5.87
N ILE A 732 8.00 -25.53 -6.12
CA ILE A 732 8.98 -25.42 -7.22
C ILE A 732 10.42 -25.28 -6.71
N GLY A 733 10.64 -24.77 -5.50
CA GLY A 733 11.99 -24.56 -4.96
C GLY A 733 12.58 -23.18 -5.25
N ILE A 734 11.78 -22.14 -5.17
CA ILE A 734 12.25 -20.76 -5.44
C ILE A 734 12.93 -20.08 -4.25
N ARG A 735 13.19 -20.80 -3.14
CA ARG A 735 13.68 -20.20 -1.87
C ARG A 735 14.88 -19.26 -2.06
N ASN A 736 15.94 -19.72 -2.70
CA ASN A 736 17.17 -18.93 -2.85
C ASN A 736 16.93 -17.67 -3.67
N LYS A 737 16.14 -17.76 -4.74
CA LYS A 737 15.76 -16.60 -5.58
C LYS A 737 14.82 -15.65 -4.86
N MET A 738 13.93 -16.18 -4.04
CA MET A 738 13.07 -15.36 -3.20
C MET A 738 13.91 -14.60 -2.17
N MET A 739 14.84 -15.27 -1.48
CA MET A 739 15.75 -14.63 -0.53
C MET A 739 16.60 -13.55 -1.19
N GLU A 740 17.13 -13.79 -2.39
CA GLU A 740 17.90 -12.83 -3.16
C GLU A 740 17.04 -11.62 -3.60
N ALA A 741 15.83 -11.87 -4.11
CA ALA A 741 14.90 -10.81 -4.50
C ALA A 741 14.44 -10.00 -3.28
N MET A 742 14.12 -10.64 -2.17
CA MET A 742 13.73 -10.01 -0.92
C MET A 742 14.88 -9.18 -0.34
N LYS A 743 16.12 -9.69 -0.35
CA LYS A 743 17.31 -8.93 0.05
C LYS A 743 17.52 -7.68 -0.81
N LYS A 744 17.33 -7.80 -2.12
CA LYS A 744 17.48 -6.67 -3.06
C LYS A 744 16.42 -5.60 -2.90
N TYR A 745 15.16 -5.98 -2.61
CA TYR A 745 14.00 -5.09 -2.58
C TYR A 745 13.37 -4.93 -1.18
N GLY A 746 13.68 -5.82 -0.24
CA GLY A 746 13.11 -5.85 1.12
C GLY A 746 13.94 -5.15 2.18
N GLY A 747 15.25 -4.97 1.98
CA GLY A 747 16.18 -4.50 3.01
C GLY A 747 17.08 -5.60 3.56
N GLU A 748 18.06 -5.25 4.41
CA GLU A 748 19.15 -6.16 4.81
C GLU A 748 18.76 -7.31 5.76
N THR A 749 17.54 -7.39 6.26
CA THR A 749 17.17 -8.29 7.36
C THR A 749 16.13 -9.37 6.99
N PHE A 750 16.42 -10.18 5.98
CA PHE A 750 15.81 -11.50 5.86
C PHE A 750 16.83 -12.56 6.24
N GLY A 751 17.14 -12.62 7.53
CA GLY A 751 17.82 -13.76 8.13
C GLY A 751 16.79 -14.76 8.66
N PRO A 752 17.14 -16.06 8.85
CA PRO A 752 16.27 -17.00 9.54
C PRO A 752 15.94 -16.44 10.94
N SER A 753 14.65 -16.27 11.24
CA SER A 753 14.23 -15.95 12.61
C SER A 753 14.56 -17.13 13.55
N GLU A 754 14.62 -16.89 14.85
CA GLU A 754 14.72 -18.00 15.82
C GLU A 754 13.61 -19.03 15.62
N ASP A 755 12.43 -18.62 15.21
CA ASP A 755 11.30 -19.49 14.82
C ASP A 755 11.60 -20.31 13.56
N ASP A 756 12.30 -19.77 12.56
CA ASP A 756 12.71 -20.51 11.35
C ASP A 756 13.74 -21.58 11.70
N VAL A 757 14.63 -21.31 12.64
CA VAL A 757 15.58 -22.29 13.17
C VAL A 757 14.85 -23.42 13.94
N GLN A 758 13.87 -23.08 14.75
CA GLN A 758 13.02 -24.03 15.48
C GLN A 758 12.14 -24.87 14.52
N GLN A 759 11.57 -24.27 13.48
CA GLN A 759 10.81 -25.00 12.45
C GLN A 759 11.71 -25.87 11.60
N ALA A 760 12.92 -25.41 11.23
CA ALA A 760 13.90 -26.22 10.53
C ALA A 760 14.38 -27.39 11.38
N LEU A 761 14.54 -27.16 12.70
CA LEU A 761 14.85 -28.22 13.65
C LEU A 761 13.69 -29.21 13.77
N GLY A 762 12.45 -28.74 13.82
CA GLY A 762 11.26 -29.57 13.82
C GLY A 762 11.13 -30.42 12.55
N ALA A 763 11.34 -29.81 11.37
CA ALA A 763 11.35 -30.52 10.08
C ALA A 763 12.47 -31.56 10.02
N LEU A 764 13.67 -31.19 10.50
CA LEU A 764 14.82 -32.12 10.58
C LEU A 764 14.52 -33.31 11.50
N LEU A 765 13.88 -33.07 12.64
CA LEU A 765 13.47 -34.13 13.57
C LEU A 765 12.43 -35.08 12.94
N VAL A 766 11.46 -34.55 12.17
CA VAL A 766 10.49 -35.36 11.45
C VAL A 766 11.15 -36.16 10.35
N GLU A 767 12.11 -35.59 9.62
CA GLU A 767 12.88 -36.34 8.60
C GLU A 767 13.79 -37.37 9.24
N LEU A 768 14.43 -37.08 10.38
CA LEU A 768 15.21 -38.07 11.14
C LEU A 768 14.33 -39.20 11.68
N GLU A 769 13.08 -38.90 12.08
CA GLU A 769 12.15 -39.94 12.53
C GLU A 769 11.68 -40.83 11.35
N LEU A 770 11.44 -40.24 10.17
CA LEU A 770 11.17 -40.98 8.94
C LEU A 770 12.36 -41.86 8.51
N ILE A 771 13.57 -41.34 8.60
CA ILE A 771 14.81 -42.11 8.36
C ILE A 771 14.93 -43.24 9.41
N ASN A 772 14.68 -42.98 10.69
CA ASN A 772 14.69 -44.01 11.71
C ASN A 772 13.62 -45.07 11.47
N GLN A 773 12.44 -44.72 10.98
CA GLN A 773 11.42 -45.69 10.60
C GLN A 773 11.83 -46.55 9.40
N LEU A 774 12.57 -46.04 8.43
CA LEU A 774 13.12 -46.78 7.29
C LEU A 774 14.19 -47.80 7.75
N PHE A 775 14.84 -47.53 8.90
CA PHE A 775 15.87 -48.43 9.47
C PHE A 775 15.34 -49.27 10.65
N VAL A 776 14.04 -49.31 10.88
CA VAL A 776 13.42 -50.19 11.89
C VAL A 776 13.73 -51.66 11.51
N GLY A 777 14.43 -52.34 12.41
CA GLY A 777 14.90 -53.71 12.18
C GLY A 777 16.34 -53.80 11.67
N PHE A 778 17.00 -52.71 11.32
CA PHE A 778 18.40 -52.65 10.92
C PHE A 778 19.31 -52.38 12.12
N ASN A 779 20.32 -53.22 12.34
CA ASN A 779 21.31 -52.97 13.37
C ASN A 779 22.36 -51.92 12.92
N LEU A 780 22.14 -50.67 13.22
CA LEU A 780 23.01 -49.54 12.86
C LEU A 780 24.33 -49.50 13.70
N LYS A 781 24.43 -50.24 14.81
CA LYS A 781 25.61 -50.20 15.71
C LYS A 781 26.91 -50.45 14.95
N PRO A 782 27.08 -51.51 14.11
CA PRO A 782 28.33 -51.74 13.41
C PRO A 782 28.76 -50.60 12.47
N PHE A 783 27.80 -49.83 11.94
CA PHE A 783 28.05 -48.72 11.02
C PHE A 783 28.44 -47.44 11.78
N ILE A 784 27.77 -47.15 12.88
CA ILE A 784 28.06 -46.01 13.71
C ILE A 784 29.41 -46.18 14.42
N ASP A 785 29.71 -47.35 14.96
CA ASP A 785 30.98 -47.65 15.60
C ASP A 785 32.18 -47.61 14.62
N LYS A 786 31.97 -47.94 13.37
CA LYS A 786 33.01 -47.85 12.33
C LYS A 786 33.33 -46.43 11.92
N ASN A 787 32.33 -45.54 11.84
CA ASN A 787 32.52 -44.15 11.50
C ASN A 787 32.96 -43.25 12.67
N SER A 788 32.71 -43.62 13.92
CA SER A 788 33.26 -42.94 15.08
C SER A 788 34.80 -43.05 15.17
N LYS A 789 35.37 -44.09 14.61
CA LYS A 789 36.85 -44.29 14.50
C LYS A 789 37.48 -43.48 13.35
N VAL A 790 36.72 -43.11 12.33
CA VAL A 790 37.20 -42.27 11.22
C VAL A 790 37.23 -40.80 11.62
N ALA A 791 36.36 -40.35 12.53
CA ALA A 791 36.35 -39.00 13.01
C ALA A 791 37.49 -38.69 14.03
N SER A 792 38.20 -39.71 14.55
CA SER A 792 39.32 -39.60 15.49
C SER A 792 40.72 -39.77 14.87
N GLY A 793 40.88 -39.47 13.60
CA GLY A 793 42.21 -39.19 12.97
C GLY A 793 43.19 -40.36 12.91
N GLY A 794 42.80 -41.49 12.32
CA GLY A 794 43.71 -42.58 12.03
C GLY A 794 43.62 -43.05 10.56
N LYS A 795 44.71 -42.93 9.82
CA LYS A 795 44.85 -43.49 8.48
C LYS A 795 44.65 -45.02 8.54
N GLY A 796 43.56 -45.49 8.02
CA GLY A 796 43.30 -46.92 7.86
C GLY A 796 42.75 -47.23 6.44
N ASN A 797 43.38 -48.10 5.73
CA ASN A 797 43.13 -48.53 4.33
C ASN A 797 41.68 -48.87 4.05
N ALA A 798 41.17 -48.28 3.00
CA ALA A 798 39.90 -48.64 2.38
C ALA A 798 40.02 -49.96 1.63
N SER A 799 39.30 -50.97 2.08
CA SER A 799 38.89 -52.09 1.25
C SER A 799 37.57 -52.64 1.75
N GLY A 800 36.52 -52.48 0.98
CA GLY A 800 35.21 -53.04 1.29
C GLY A 800 34.09 -52.21 0.70
N GLY A 801 33.92 -52.18 -0.60
CA GLY A 801 32.79 -51.62 -1.29
C GLY A 801 31.50 -52.39 -0.98
N GLY A 802 30.52 -51.69 -0.42
CA GLY A 802 29.15 -52.12 -0.33
C GLY A 802 28.29 -50.99 -0.92
N VAL A 803 27.81 -51.22 -2.10
CA VAL A 803 26.95 -50.33 -2.88
C VAL A 803 25.61 -50.18 -2.15
N LEU A 804 25.30 -48.97 -1.71
CA LEU A 804 23.92 -48.57 -1.51
C LEU A 804 23.38 -48.05 -2.84
N ARG A 805 22.50 -48.82 -3.43
CA ARG A 805 21.57 -48.37 -4.50
C ARG A 805 20.29 -47.84 -3.87
#